data_764ae28c72e7dd686252212b3c296b3b
#
_entry.id   764ae28c72e7dd686252212b3c296b3b
#
_cell.length_a   1.000
_cell.length_b   1.000
_cell.length_c   1.000
_cell.angle_alpha   90.00
_cell.angle_beta   90.00
_cell.angle_gamma   90.00
#
_symmetry.space_group_name_H-M   'P 1'
#
loop_
_entity.id
_entity.type
_entity.pdbx_description
1 polymer ?
#
loop_
_entity_poly.entity_id
_entity_poly.type
_entity_poly.pdbx_seq_one_letter_code
_entity_poly.pdbx_strand_id
1 'polypeptide(L)'
;MKGSKRENLLLAVLLGLTGAFLIISYYKVMAGPLRSVLESEATWTMLGEVVLVFAWNLFWLRRAYGGKRDKGAGNLRICWFCVAGGAAVFTWCHQILVPIAVSGIYVAVLILWGRWIHRLFAWKVRQTSVEELSMSLVTGSAFWMVLVCLISLTGHGGIRLWRVLALVLGGAAMGAEAYLAIRQGRAGQKTPGCQRQLPGKAGPWLLAFIITMVLIQAGRLNIELDYDSLHYGLRSAFVLDNGKGIYENLGMINLVYTYSKGLEVLALPLCGTPTYGFVLAFSLWMAAAVLVLAASMVGRCRGLGMGLFAAAVLSSIPGIMNMAATAKSDIITLLHQLIIYYFLCQAFETGKKDEKGPGRQSGTPWLLMAIGTYLLTMGYKPTALVFSTALGGVALLCLILTGRLTLGDKRGWLLLVFPAGAVAGLWYRTWLLTGVPVTSIFAGFCEKIGWAVKYPFTFRHVIGDASLLTVEEKLARLGRRLGEMLLAPVSEDMDHVIIAWGTCLVTLFLFIWIWSAVKSRDRRNPRVFFDLVLVPVMALGCIASIYTLSQVDGNYFILFYALVVISSMRMAGGIGEAGVEKAGIEEAGAGKAGRLCCLTVILFMVCNVPITCLTSWAGNPGFTPISLKHRGYYDHRREALVRRREKGYQALAGSFTPRTRVVAFGTHPDVLELPCSVQSYYDVTGSGGNVYLVKRLAYFEEFLEYAGTEYFFVEAGYLAGQPRALEMIEDMIEEGSLTDIRYEWGNMTARVTLDGAAPEHPEQAVEEFYQNYSMERVTAHMTHP
;
A
#
# COMPACT_ATOMS: atom_id res chain seq x y z
N MET A 1 -10.11 -9.42 37.91
CA MET A 1 -8.94 -9.21 38.80
C MET A 1 -8.92 -7.74 39.22
N LYS A 2 -9.07 -7.47 40.56
CA LYS A 2 -8.90 -6.10 41.09
C LYS A 2 -7.40 -5.80 41.07
N GLY A 3 -6.91 -5.00 40.13
CA GLY A 3 -5.56 -4.45 40.21
C GLY A 3 -5.39 -3.66 41.50
N SER A 4 -4.20 -3.67 42.09
CA SER A 4 -3.96 -2.89 43.29
C SER A 4 -4.21 -1.40 43.00
N LYS A 5 -4.69 -0.63 43.97
CA LYS A 5 -4.88 0.83 43.82
C LYS A 5 -3.64 1.52 43.22
N ARG A 6 -2.45 1.03 43.60
CA ARG A 6 -1.15 1.52 43.10
C ARG A 6 -0.94 1.29 41.59
N GLU A 7 -1.37 0.13 41.10
CA GLU A 7 -1.26 -0.19 39.65
C GLU A 7 -2.22 0.65 38.81
N ASN A 8 -3.44 0.86 39.29
CA ASN A 8 -4.40 1.72 38.61
C ASN A 8 -3.93 3.18 38.58
N LEU A 9 -3.28 3.65 39.65
CA LEU A 9 -2.69 4.97 39.71
C LEU A 9 -1.53 5.11 38.71
N LEU A 10 -0.62 4.12 38.66
CA LEU A 10 0.49 4.12 37.73
C LEU A 10 0.01 4.16 36.27
N LEU A 11 -0.99 3.34 35.92
CA LEU A 11 -1.59 3.36 34.60
C LEU A 11 -2.24 4.72 34.28
N ALA A 12 -2.96 5.31 35.24
CA ALA A 12 -3.56 6.62 35.04
C ALA A 12 -2.51 7.73 34.83
N VAL A 13 -1.41 7.68 35.59
CA VAL A 13 -0.28 8.61 35.43
C VAL A 13 0.38 8.44 34.04
N LEU A 14 0.65 7.20 33.61
CA LEU A 14 1.23 6.93 32.29
C LEU A 14 0.32 7.42 31.17
N LEU A 15 -0.98 7.16 31.25
CA LEU A 15 -1.96 7.63 30.27
C LEU A 15 -2.07 9.16 30.28
N GLY A 16 -2.01 9.78 31.46
CA GLY A 16 -2.03 11.24 31.58
C GLY A 16 -0.79 11.89 30.97
N LEU A 17 0.41 11.35 31.22
CA LEU A 17 1.66 11.82 30.62
C LEU A 17 1.66 11.61 29.10
N THR A 18 1.20 10.45 28.63
CA THR A 18 1.08 10.18 27.19
C THR A 18 0.09 11.14 26.53
N GLY A 19 -1.05 11.40 27.18
CA GLY A 19 -2.04 12.36 26.72
C GLY A 19 -1.51 13.81 26.67
N ALA A 20 -0.80 14.26 27.72
CA ALA A 20 -0.16 15.57 27.73
C ALA A 20 0.88 15.70 26.61
N PHE A 21 1.70 14.67 26.41
CA PHE A 21 2.69 14.63 25.36
C PHE A 21 2.04 14.66 23.95
N LEU A 22 0.94 13.95 23.76
CA LEU A 22 0.14 14.01 22.54
C LEU A 22 -0.35 15.44 22.25
N ILE A 23 -0.95 16.10 23.26
CA ILE A 23 -1.48 17.46 23.09
C ILE A 23 -0.35 18.41 22.68
N ILE A 24 0.83 18.31 23.30
CA ILE A 24 1.98 19.14 22.96
C ILE A 24 2.45 18.86 21.53
N SER A 25 2.55 17.57 21.15
CA SER A 25 2.95 17.17 19.79
C SER A 25 1.94 17.64 18.74
N TYR A 26 0.65 17.48 19.04
CA TYR A 26 -0.44 17.97 18.18
C TYR A 26 -0.42 19.48 18.03
N TYR A 27 -0.23 20.21 19.13
CA TYR A 27 -0.14 21.66 19.07
C TYR A 27 0.99 22.11 18.14
N LYS A 28 2.16 21.49 18.25
CA LYS A 28 3.29 21.80 17.35
C LYS A 28 2.97 21.51 15.88
N VAL A 29 2.30 20.40 15.60
CA VAL A 29 1.86 20.04 14.25
C VAL A 29 0.78 20.98 13.72
N MET A 30 -0.21 21.32 14.54
CA MET A 30 -1.32 22.18 14.16
C MET A 30 -0.92 23.66 14.04
N ALA A 31 0.02 24.13 14.85
CA ALA A 31 0.44 25.53 14.87
C ALA A 31 1.26 25.97 13.63
N GLY A 32 1.86 25.01 12.92
CA GLY A 32 2.63 25.27 11.68
C GLY A 32 1.91 24.67 10.47
N PRO A 33 2.18 23.42 10.18
CA PRO A 33 1.86 22.79 8.90
C PRO A 33 0.40 22.60 8.58
N LEU A 34 -0.43 22.29 9.59
CA LEU A 34 -1.87 22.15 9.36
C LEU A 34 -2.59 23.50 9.28
N ARG A 35 -1.94 24.60 9.65
CA ARG A 35 -2.56 25.92 9.58
C ARG A 35 -2.93 26.30 8.15
N SER A 36 -2.02 26.15 7.21
CA SER A 36 -2.27 26.42 5.79
C SER A 36 -3.39 25.55 5.22
N VAL A 37 -3.42 24.25 5.64
CA VAL A 37 -4.49 23.35 5.24
C VAL A 37 -5.84 23.77 5.81
N LEU A 38 -5.89 24.24 7.07
CA LEU A 38 -7.13 24.71 7.71
C LEU A 38 -7.61 26.04 7.17
N GLU A 39 -6.76 26.84 6.56
CA GLU A 39 -7.12 28.11 5.89
C GLU A 39 -7.82 27.86 4.54
N SER A 40 -7.73 26.66 3.98
CA SER A 40 -8.37 26.32 2.71
C SER A 40 -9.89 26.08 2.88
N GLU A 41 -10.70 26.69 2.02
CA GLU A 41 -12.15 26.42 1.92
C GLU A 41 -12.43 24.93 1.64
N ALA A 42 -11.57 24.30 0.86
CA ALA A 42 -11.62 22.88 0.55
C ALA A 42 -11.63 22.00 1.81
N THR A 43 -10.84 22.37 2.82
CA THR A 43 -10.77 21.65 4.10
C THR A 43 -12.09 21.67 4.85
N TRP A 44 -12.74 22.81 4.93
CA TRP A 44 -14.02 22.93 5.63
C TRP A 44 -15.14 22.20 4.92
N THR A 45 -15.15 22.23 3.60
CA THR A 45 -16.09 21.45 2.80
C THR A 45 -15.91 19.96 3.07
N MET A 46 -14.66 19.46 3.09
CA MET A 46 -14.36 18.07 3.39
C MET A 46 -14.77 17.69 4.82
N LEU A 47 -14.49 18.53 5.82
CA LEU A 47 -14.94 18.26 7.19
C LEU A 47 -16.47 18.16 7.27
N GLY A 48 -17.18 18.99 6.51
CA GLY A 48 -18.64 18.88 6.35
C GLY A 48 -19.05 17.54 5.78
N GLU A 49 -18.37 17.05 4.74
CA GLU A 49 -18.63 15.73 4.15
C GLU A 49 -18.38 14.59 5.14
N VAL A 50 -17.27 14.64 5.89
CA VAL A 50 -16.96 13.64 6.93
C VAL A 50 -18.09 13.57 7.95
N VAL A 51 -18.57 14.71 8.43
CA VAL A 51 -19.65 14.77 9.41
C VAL A 51 -20.96 14.22 8.82
N LEU A 52 -21.32 14.60 7.59
CA LEU A 52 -22.53 14.14 6.93
C LEU A 52 -22.49 12.63 6.68
N VAL A 53 -21.39 12.10 6.16
CA VAL A 53 -21.25 10.66 5.89
C VAL A 53 -21.27 9.87 7.20
N PHE A 54 -20.61 10.36 8.23
CA PHE A 54 -20.63 9.73 9.54
C PHE A 54 -22.06 9.72 10.14
N ALA A 55 -22.75 10.86 10.13
CA ALA A 55 -24.10 10.97 10.66
C ALA A 55 -25.08 10.06 9.91
N TRP A 56 -25.00 10.00 8.57
CA TRP A 56 -25.80 9.11 7.75
C TRP A 56 -25.57 7.64 8.10
N ASN A 57 -24.33 7.20 8.13
CA ASN A 57 -23.98 5.83 8.48
C ASN A 57 -24.42 5.49 9.91
N LEU A 58 -24.15 6.39 10.86
CA LEU A 58 -24.55 6.18 12.25
C LEU A 58 -26.05 6.08 12.43
N PHE A 59 -26.83 6.95 11.79
CA PHE A 59 -28.29 6.93 11.85
C PHE A 59 -28.85 5.57 11.40
N TRP A 60 -28.45 5.09 10.22
CA TRP A 60 -28.95 3.83 9.71
C TRP A 60 -28.43 2.62 10.48
N LEU A 61 -27.19 2.62 10.91
CA LEU A 61 -26.62 1.52 11.71
C LEU A 61 -27.22 1.46 13.11
N ARG A 62 -27.51 2.60 13.75
CA ARG A 62 -28.26 2.60 15.02
C ARG A 62 -29.69 2.08 14.82
N ARG A 63 -30.34 2.41 13.72
CA ARG A 63 -31.67 1.87 13.39
C ARG A 63 -31.62 0.36 13.10
N ALA A 64 -30.54 -0.12 12.46
CA ALA A 64 -30.33 -1.53 12.18
C ALA A 64 -30.13 -2.38 13.45
N TYR A 65 -29.40 -1.85 14.42
CA TYR A 65 -28.92 -2.63 15.57
C TYR A 65 -29.42 -2.11 16.94
N GLY A 66 -30.02 -0.93 17.00
CA GLY A 66 -30.49 -0.29 18.24
C GLY A 66 -31.91 -0.62 18.68
N GLY A 67 -32.66 -1.38 17.88
CA GLY A 67 -34.06 -1.76 18.18
C GLY A 67 -34.18 -3.01 19.05
N LYS A 68 -35.30 -3.13 19.80
CA LYS A 68 -35.66 -4.39 20.49
C LYS A 68 -35.66 -5.55 19.50
N ARG A 69 -35.28 -6.75 19.95
CA ARG A 69 -35.03 -8.00 19.19
C ARG A 69 -36.15 -8.44 18.20
N ASP A 70 -37.34 -7.86 18.29
CA ASP A 70 -38.53 -8.31 17.51
C ASP A 70 -38.73 -7.59 16.16
N LYS A 71 -37.86 -6.63 15.78
CA LYS A 71 -38.00 -5.99 14.47
C LYS A 71 -37.25 -6.85 13.44
N GLY A 72 -38.05 -7.58 12.65
CA GLY A 72 -37.64 -8.65 11.74
C GLY A 72 -36.49 -8.30 10.76
N ALA A 73 -35.91 -9.34 10.16
CA ALA A 73 -34.82 -9.31 9.20
C ALA A 73 -34.99 -8.31 8.02
N GLY A 74 -36.20 -7.88 7.73
CA GLY A 74 -36.51 -6.87 6.71
C GLY A 74 -35.95 -5.50 7.02
N ASN A 75 -36.08 -5.03 8.28
CA ASN A 75 -35.54 -3.73 8.68
C ASN A 75 -34.00 -3.67 8.61
N LEU A 76 -33.33 -4.76 8.93
CA LEU A 76 -31.87 -4.84 8.82
C LEU A 76 -31.38 -4.68 7.38
N ARG A 77 -32.04 -5.35 6.43
CA ARG A 77 -31.70 -5.25 5.00
C ARG A 77 -31.92 -3.84 4.47
N ILE A 78 -33.04 -3.21 4.82
CA ILE A 78 -33.35 -1.82 4.41
C ILE A 78 -32.28 -0.86 4.95
N CYS A 79 -31.91 -0.97 6.22
CA CYS A 79 -30.89 -0.10 6.81
C CYS A 79 -29.51 -0.26 6.12
N TRP A 80 -29.10 -1.50 5.83
CA TRP A 80 -27.86 -1.74 5.08
C TRP A 80 -27.96 -1.27 3.63
N PHE A 81 -29.13 -1.38 3.00
CA PHE A 81 -29.36 -0.80 1.68
C PHE A 81 -29.22 0.72 1.69
N CYS A 82 -29.70 1.40 2.74
CA CYS A 82 -29.52 2.85 2.89
C CYS A 82 -28.07 3.23 3.16
N VAL A 83 -27.31 2.46 3.93
CA VAL A 83 -25.87 2.67 4.11
C VAL A 83 -25.12 2.51 2.77
N ALA A 84 -25.42 1.44 2.03
CA ALA A 84 -24.85 1.20 0.70
C ALA A 84 -25.26 2.27 -0.31
N GLY A 85 -26.52 2.73 -0.27
CA GLY A 85 -27.02 3.82 -1.08
C GLY A 85 -26.29 5.14 -0.81
N GLY A 86 -26.07 5.47 0.47
CA GLY A 86 -25.28 6.64 0.85
C GLY A 86 -23.84 6.55 0.36
N ALA A 87 -23.21 5.37 0.48
CA ALA A 87 -21.87 5.12 -0.05
C ALA A 87 -21.84 5.25 -1.58
N ALA A 88 -22.86 4.74 -2.29
CA ALA A 88 -22.97 4.87 -3.74
C ALA A 88 -23.14 6.32 -4.18
N VAL A 89 -23.97 7.10 -3.49
CA VAL A 89 -24.14 8.55 -3.77
C VAL A 89 -22.82 9.29 -3.52
N PHE A 90 -22.14 9.04 -2.39
CA PHE A 90 -20.87 9.65 -2.08
C PHE A 90 -19.82 9.36 -3.17
N THR A 91 -19.65 8.08 -3.52
CA THR A 91 -18.68 7.66 -4.53
C THR A 91 -19.04 8.13 -5.94
N TRP A 92 -20.35 8.27 -6.24
CA TRP A 92 -20.83 8.88 -7.48
C TRP A 92 -20.48 10.37 -7.55
N CYS A 93 -20.68 11.10 -6.47
CA CYS A 93 -20.35 12.53 -6.41
C CYS A 93 -18.84 12.77 -6.57
N HIS A 94 -18.01 11.87 -6.06
CA HIS A 94 -16.56 11.90 -6.25
C HIS A 94 -16.07 11.23 -7.55
N GLN A 95 -16.97 10.82 -8.44
CA GLN A 95 -16.67 10.18 -9.73
C GLN A 95 -15.86 8.87 -9.63
N ILE A 96 -15.97 8.19 -8.49
CA ILE A 96 -15.21 6.97 -8.20
C ILE A 96 -16.09 5.71 -8.11
N LEU A 97 -17.41 5.83 -8.28
CA LEU A 97 -18.31 4.68 -8.15
C LEU A 97 -17.95 3.53 -9.09
N VAL A 98 -17.72 3.83 -10.38
CA VAL A 98 -17.37 2.80 -11.38
C VAL A 98 -16.01 2.17 -11.09
N PRO A 99 -14.92 2.94 -10.84
CA PRO A 99 -13.66 2.38 -10.39
C PRO A 99 -13.78 1.45 -9.18
N ILE A 100 -14.51 1.84 -8.13
CA ILE A 100 -14.71 1.02 -6.92
C ILE A 100 -15.48 -0.26 -7.24
N ALA A 101 -16.54 -0.16 -8.02
CA ALA A 101 -17.34 -1.32 -8.38
C ALA A 101 -16.56 -2.33 -9.24
N VAL A 102 -15.86 -1.86 -10.28
CA VAL A 102 -15.08 -2.71 -11.18
C VAL A 102 -13.92 -3.36 -10.43
N SER A 103 -13.17 -2.60 -9.63
CA SER A 103 -12.08 -3.15 -8.83
C SER A 103 -12.57 -4.12 -7.78
N GLY A 104 -13.75 -3.88 -7.17
CA GLY A 104 -14.39 -4.80 -6.24
C GLY A 104 -14.81 -6.11 -6.91
N ILE A 105 -15.37 -6.05 -8.11
CA ILE A 105 -15.69 -7.24 -8.93
C ILE A 105 -14.41 -8.01 -9.25
N TYR A 106 -13.33 -7.30 -9.62
CA TYR A 106 -12.05 -7.95 -9.91
C TYR A 106 -11.47 -8.65 -8.68
N VAL A 107 -11.51 -8.04 -7.49
CA VAL A 107 -11.13 -8.70 -6.23
C VAL A 107 -11.99 -9.94 -5.96
N ALA A 108 -13.30 -9.86 -6.20
CA ALA A 108 -14.19 -11.01 -6.07
C ALA A 108 -13.81 -12.13 -7.06
N VAL A 109 -13.43 -11.80 -8.29
CA VAL A 109 -12.94 -12.76 -9.29
C VAL A 109 -11.66 -13.46 -8.82
N LEU A 110 -10.68 -12.72 -8.26
CA LEU A 110 -9.48 -13.32 -7.67
C LEU A 110 -9.86 -14.34 -6.57
N ILE A 111 -10.79 -13.97 -5.69
CA ILE A 111 -11.29 -14.88 -4.64
C ILE A 111 -11.97 -16.11 -5.24
N LEU A 112 -12.78 -15.95 -6.29
CA LEU A 112 -13.46 -17.05 -6.96
C LEU A 112 -12.46 -18.03 -7.60
N TRP A 113 -11.42 -17.56 -8.26
CA TRP A 113 -10.36 -18.43 -8.80
C TRP A 113 -9.70 -19.26 -7.70
N GLY A 114 -9.34 -18.61 -6.58
CA GLY A 114 -8.78 -19.33 -5.44
C GLY A 114 -9.71 -20.39 -4.87
N ARG A 115 -11.01 -20.07 -4.73
CA ARG A 115 -12.03 -21.06 -4.30
C ARG A 115 -12.11 -22.26 -5.23
N TRP A 116 -12.10 -22.02 -6.54
CA TRP A 116 -12.13 -23.11 -7.53
C TRP A 116 -10.89 -23.99 -7.43
N ILE A 117 -9.70 -23.41 -7.28
CA ILE A 117 -8.46 -24.15 -7.09
C ILE A 117 -8.53 -25.00 -5.80
N HIS A 118 -9.02 -24.44 -4.69
CA HIS A 118 -9.20 -25.20 -3.44
C HIS A 118 -10.18 -26.36 -3.59
N ARG A 119 -11.26 -26.20 -4.37
CA ARG A 119 -12.19 -27.29 -4.68
C ARG A 119 -11.57 -28.38 -5.54
N LEU A 120 -10.75 -28.01 -6.54
CA LEU A 120 -10.01 -28.96 -7.38
C LEU A 120 -9.06 -29.84 -6.57
N PHE A 121 -8.40 -29.29 -5.56
CA PHE A 121 -7.53 -30.04 -4.65
C PHE A 121 -8.27 -30.76 -3.52
N ALA A 122 -9.62 -30.72 -3.52
CA ALA A 122 -10.47 -31.33 -2.48
C ALA A 122 -10.05 -30.95 -1.05
N TRP A 123 -9.66 -29.70 -0.86
CA TRP A 123 -9.18 -29.16 0.40
C TRP A 123 -10.31 -29.04 1.43
N LYS A 124 -10.32 -29.92 2.41
CA LYS A 124 -11.37 -29.98 3.45
C LYS A 124 -10.83 -29.49 4.79
N VAL A 125 -10.69 -28.17 4.94
CA VAL A 125 -10.42 -27.56 6.25
C VAL A 125 -11.67 -26.82 6.70
N ARG A 126 -12.10 -27.05 7.94
CA ARG A 126 -13.20 -26.27 8.52
C ARG A 126 -12.74 -24.84 8.74
N GLN A 127 -13.29 -23.91 8.02
CA GLN A 127 -12.86 -22.52 7.95
C GLN A 127 -14.00 -21.57 8.33
N THR A 128 -13.64 -20.43 8.89
CA THR A 128 -14.55 -19.29 8.95
C THR A 128 -14.60 -18.58 7.59
N SER A 129 -15.61 -17.74 7.37
CA SER A 129 -15.73 -16.98 6.12
C SER A 129 -14.49 -16.12 5.83
N VAL A 130 -13.85 -15.54 6.85
CA VAL A 130 -12.65 -14.69 6.69
C VAL A 130 -11.42 -15.52 6.32
N GLU A 131 -11.27 -16.70 6.90
CA GLU A 131 -10.21 -17.64 6.56
C GLU A 131 -10.33 -18.09 5.11
N GLU A 132 -11.52 -18.50 4.69
CA GLU A 132 -11.79 -18.94 3.33
C GLU A 132 -11.52 -17.81 2.33
N LEU A 133 -11.96 -16.58 2.61
CA LEU A 133 -11.72 -15.41 1.77
C LEU A 133 -10.21 -15.11 1.66
N SER A 134 -9.49 -15.13 2.77
CA SER A 134 -8.05 -14.85 2.80
C SER A 134 -7.25 -15.91 2.03
N MET A 135 -7.52 -17.20 2.27
CA MET A 135 -6.88 -18.30 1.54
C MET A 135 -7.16 -18.19 0.04
N SER A 136 -8.42 -17.92 -0.32
CA SER A 136 -8.84 -17.82 -1.71
C SER A 136 -8.23 -16.60 -2.41
N LEU A 137 -8.12 -15.46 -1.72
CA LEU A 137 -7.46 -14.28 -2.28
C LEU A 137 -5.98 -14.56 -2.56
N VAL A 138 -5.26 -15.16 -1.62
CA VAL A 138 -3.84 -15.52 -1.80
C VAL A 138 -3.66 -16.46 -2.99
N THR A 139 -4.43 -17.56 -3.05
CA THR A 139 -4.30 -18.55 -4.13
C THR A 139 -4.73 -18.00 -5.48
N GLY A 140 -5.80 -17.21 -5.53
CA GLY A 140 -6.28 -16.60 -6.78
C GLY A 140 -5.35 -15.51 -7.30
N SER A 141 -4.76 -14.72 -6.43
CA SER A 141 -3.71 -13.76 -6.79
C SER A 141 -2.48 -14.46 -7.36
N ALA A 142 -2.03 -15.54 -6.70
CA ALA A 142 -0.93 -16.34 -7.19
C ALA A 142 -1.23 -16.99 -8.55
N PHE A 143 -2.43 -17.53 -8.73
CA PHE A 143 -2.89 -18.09 -10.01
C PHE A 143 -2.82 -17.04 -11.14
N TRP A 144 -3.35 -15.85 -10.91
CA TRP A 144 -3.29 -14.78 -11.90
C TRP A 144 -1.85 -14.42 -12.28
N MET A 145 -0.97 -14.25 -11.29
CA MET A 145 0.45 -13.96 -11.53
C MET A 145 1.12 -15.05 -12.35
N VAL A 146 0.89 -16.33 -12.03
CA VAL A 146 1.42 -17.47 -12.80
C VAL A 146 0.93 -17.42 -14.24
N LEU A 147 -0.37 -17.16 -14.45
CA LEU A 147 -0.94 -17.05 -15.78
C LEU A 147 -0.28 -15.94 -16.60
N VAL A 148 -0.09 -14.75 -16.02
CA VAL A 148 0.61 -13.64 -16.67
C VAL A 148 2.06 -14.03 -16.98
N CYS A 149 2.77 -14.64 -16.04
CA CYS A 149 4.14 -15.12 -16.26
C CYS A 149 4.22 -16.10 -17.43
N LEU A 150 3.36 -17.14 -17.44
CA LEU A 150 3.38 -18.17 -18.47
C LEU A 150 3.07 -17.63 -19.87
N ILE A 151 2.06 -16.75 -19.99
CA ILE A 151 1.72 -16.13 -21.27
C ILE A 151 2.86 -15.21 -21.73
N SER A 152 3.45 -14.44 -20.82
CA SER A 152 4.57 -13.55 -21.13
C SER A 152 5.81 -14.31 -21.63
N LEU A 153 6.03 -15.57 -21.20
CA LEU A 153 7.11 -16.41 -21.74
C LEU A 153 6.94 -16.71 -23.25
N THR A 154 5.73 -16.64 -23.76
CA THR A 154 5.46 -16.80 -25.22
C THR A 154 5.66 -15.50 -26.02
N GLY A 155 6.11 -14.41 -25.37
CA GLY A 155 6.29 -13.11 -25.99
C GLY A 155 4.98 -12.36 -26.27
N HIS A 156 3.89 -12.73 -25.56
CA HIS A 156 2.59 -12.07 -25.71
C HIS A 156 2.22 -11.37 -24.41
N GLY A 157 1.64 -10.17 -24.56
CA GLY A 157 1.21 -9.35 -23.43
C GLY A 157 0.34 -8.18 -23.88
N GLY A 158 0.31 -7.16 -23.04
CA GLY A 158 -0.44 -5.93 -23.27
C GLY A 158 -1.79 -5.90 -22.57
N ILE A 159 -2.19 -4.70 -22.18
CA ILE A 159 -3.36 -4.44 -21.33
C ILE A 159 -4.66 -5.02 -21.90
N ARG A 160 -4.84 -4.99 -23.21
CA ARG A 160 -6.04 -5.56 -23.86
C ARG A 160 -6.15 -7.07 -23.64
N LEU A 161 -5.04 -7.79 -23.78
CA LEU A 161 -4.99 -9.24 -23.56
C LEU A 161 -5.35 -9.56 -22.10
N TRP A 162 -4.73 -8.86 -21.17
CA TRP A 162 -4.97 -9.09 -19.74
C TRP A 162 -6.42 -8.81 -19.33
N ARG A 163 -7.03 -7.78 -19.89
CA ARG A 163 -8.47 -7.48 -19.68
C ARG A 163 -9.37 -8.58 -20.23
N VAL A 164 -9.12 -9.01 -21.47
CA VAL A 164 -9.93 -10.09 -22.09
C VAL A 164 -9.82 -11.38 -21.28
N LEU A 165 -8.63 -11.76 -20.87
CA LEU A 165 -8.42 -12.94 -20.03
C LEU A 165 -9.13 -12.81 -18.68
N ALA A 166 -9.01 -11.67 -18.01
CA ALA A 166 -9.68 -11.44 -16.74
C ALA A 166 -11.22 -11.49 -16.88
N LEU A 167 -11.77 -10.93 -17.96
CA LEU A 167 -13.21 -10.97 -18.24
C LEU A 167 -13.69 -12.37 -18.56
N VAL A 168 -13.00 -13.10 -19.42
CA VAL A 168 -13.39 -14.47 -19.83
C VAL A 168 -13.30 -15.44 -18.64
N LEU A 169 -12.15 -15.48 -17.98
CA LEU A 169 -11.96 -16.38 -16.85
C LEU A 169 -12.80 -15.96 -15.64
N GLY A 170 -12.97 -14.66 -15.42
CA GLY A 170 -13.84 -14.13 -14.37
C GLY A 170 -15.31 -14.45 -14.63
N GLY A 171 -15.79 -14.24 -15.86
CA GLY A 171 -17.13 -14.58 -16.29
C GLY A 171 -17.44 -16.07 -16.15
N ALA A 172 -16.47 -16.93 -16.55
CA ALA A 172 -16.59 -18.37 -16.38
C ALA A 172 -16.70 -18.76 -14.89
N ALA A 173 -15.86 -18.19 -14.02
CA ALA A 173 -15.90 -18.46 -12.58
C ALA A 173 -17.20 -17.97 -11.93
N MET A 174 -17.69 -16.78 -12.28
CA MET A 174 -18.96 -16.25 -11.77
C MET A 174 -20.15 -17.08 -12.26
N GLY A 175 -20.16 -17.47 -13.54
CA GLY A 175 -21.21 -18.33 -14.11
C GLY A 175 -21.25 -19.70 -13.43
N ALA A 176 -20.10 -20.30 -13.18
CA ALA A 176 -20.00 -21.58 -12.48
C ALA A 176 -20.50 -21.47 -11.02
N GLU A 177 -20.17 -20.40 -10.28
CA GLU A 177 -20.72 -20.17 -8.93
C GLU A 177 -22.23 -19.96 -8.94
N ALA A 178 -22.74 -19.16 -9.89
CA ALA A 178 -24.17 -18.94 -10.03
C ALA A 178 -24.90 -20.28 -10.31
N TYR A 179 -24.36 -21.10 -11.21
CA TYR A 179 -24.90 -22.43 -11.49
C TYR A 179 -24.93 -23.33 -10.23
N LEU A 180 -23.85 -23.37 -9.47
CA LEU A 180 -23.78 -24.14 -8.23
C LEU A 180 -24.78 -23.63 -7.18
N ALA A 181 -24.91 -22.30 -7.03
CA ALA A 181 -25.87 -21.68 -6.11
C ALA A 181 -27.32 -22.04 -6.46
N ILE A 182 -27.68 -22.00 -7.76
CA ILE A 182 -29.02 -22.42 -8.25
C ILE A 182 -29.24 -23.89 -7.96
N ARG A 183 -28.27 -24.77 -8.21
CA ARG A 183 -28.35 -26.20 -7.95
C ARG A 183 -28.53 -26.50 -6.46
N GLN A 184 -27.78 -25.83 -5.59
CA GLN A 184 -27.84 -25.96 -4.12
C GLN A 184 -29.18 -25.40 -3.56
N GLY A 185 -29.63 -24.26 -4.06
CA GLY A 185 -30.93 -23.69 -3.69
C GLY A 185 -32.13 -24.61 -4.02
N ARG A 186 -32.04 -25.33 -5.13
CA ARG A 186 -33.04 -26.38 -5.50
C ARG A 186 -32.96 -27.60 -4.58
N ALA A 187 -31.81 -27.85 -3.95
CA ALA A 187 -31.63 -28.97 -2.99
C ALA A 187 -32.13 -28.64 -1.57
N GLY A 188 -32.75 -27.49 -1.34
CA GLY A 188 -33.43 -27.16 -0.09
C GLY A 188 -32.52 -27.00 1.14
N GLN A 189 -31.21 -26.87 0.96
CA GLN A 189 -30.32 -26.60 2.08
C GLN A 189 -30.53 -25.16 2.59
N LYS A 190 -31.31 -25.02 3.65
CA LYS A 190 -31.38 -23.78 4.43
C LYS A 190 -30.00 -23.49 5.00
N THR A 191 -29.31 -22.50 4.47
CA THR A 191 -28.14 -21.92 5.15
C THR A 191 -28.54 -21.56 6.58
N PRO A 192 -27.84 -22.06 7.59
CA PRO A 192 -28.13 -21.67 8.97
C PRO A 192 -28.08 -20.15 9.05
N GLY A 193 -29.21 -19.54 9.41
CA GLY A 193 -29.32 -18.10 9.55
C GLY A 193 -28.32 -17.62 10.60
N CYS A 194 -27.18 -17.09 10.14
CA CYS A 194 -26.21 -16.47 11.01
C CYS A 194 -26.86 -15.21 11.61
N GLN A 195 -27.37 -15.33 12.83
CA GLN A 195 -27.84 -14.16 13.58
C GLN A 195 -26.63 -13.27 13.90
N ARG A 196 -26.36 -12.34 13.01
CA ARG A 196 -25.32 -11.32 13.19
C ARG A 196 -25.82 -10.29 14.20
N GLN A 197 -25.53 -10.51 15.46
CA GLN A 197 -25.73 -9.48 16.48
C GLN A 197 -24.42 -8.65 16.55
N LEU A 198 -24.51 -7.33 16.31
CA LEU A 198 -23.45 -6.43 16.71
C LEU A 198 -23.46 -6.30 18.24
N PRO A 199 -22.32 -6.42 18.90
CA PRO A 199 -22.25 -6.34 20.34
C PRO A 199 -22.47 -4.91 20.83
N GLY A 200 -23.41 -4.75 21.71
CA GLY A 200 -23.62 -3.57 22.53
C GLY A 200 -23.95 -2.27 21.78
N LYS A 201 -24.07 -1.19 22.52
CA LYS A 201 -24.39 0.15 22.04
C LYS A 201 -23.25 0.80 21.22
N ALA A 202 -22.00 0.35 21.40
CA ALA A 202 -20.82 0.90 20.73
C ALA A 202 -20.65 0.38 19.27
N GLY A 203 -21.15 -0.82 18.96
CA GLY A 203 -20.98 -1.43 17.65
C GLY A 203 -21.38 -0.56 16.45
N PRO A 204 -22.58 0.07 16.44
CA PRO A 204 -22.98 0.98 15.38
C PRO A 204 -22.05 2.19 15.20
N TRP A 205 -21.51 2.74 16.30
CA TRP A 205 -20.59 3.86 16.27
C TRP A 205 -19.25 3.49 15.65
N LEU A 206 -18.68 2.36 16.07
CA LEU A 206 -17.42 1.87 15.53
C LEU A 206 -17.54 1.53 14.04
N LEU A 207 -18.62 0.87 13.66
CA LEU A 207 -18.86 0.51 12.27
C LEU A 207 -19.10 1.75 11.39
N ALA A 208 -19.86 2.74 11.89
CA ALA A 208 -20.04 4.02 11.20
C ALA A 208 -18.71 4.73 11.02
N PHE A 209 -17.86 4.73 12.04
CA PHE A 209 -16.52 5.33 11.96
C PHE A 209 -15.66 4.63 10.89
N ILE A 210 -15.56 3.30 10.91
CA ILE A 210 -14.77 2.52 9.94
C ILE A 210 -15.25 2.80 8.51
N ILE A 211 -16.57 2.71 8.27
CA ILE A 211 -17.15 2.95 6.94
C ILE A 211 -16.86 4.37 6.47
N THR A 212 -16.99 5.35 7.37
CA THR A 212 -16.72 6.75 7.05
C THR A 212 -15.25 6.95 6.67
N MET A 213 -14.29 6.41 7.44
CA MET A 213 -12.87 6.51 7.14
C MET A 213 -12.54 5.89 5.78
N VAL A 214 -13.11 4.73 5.45
CA VAL A 214 -12.91 4.09 4.14
C VAL A 214 -13.53 4.93 3.01
N LEU A 215 -14.73 5.51 3.20
CA LEU A 215 -15.37 6.35 2.19
C LEU A 215 -14.61 7.65 1.95
N ILE A 216 -14.07 8.29 3.00
CA ILE A 216 -13.25 9.47 2.85
C ILE A 216 -11.99 9.17 2.03
N GLN A 217 -11.34 8.03 2.25
CA GLN A 217 -10.23 7.62 1.39
C GLN A 217 -10.70 7.34 -0.04
N ALA A 218 -11.90 6.77 -0.23
CA ALA A 218 -12.48 6.59 -1.56
C ALA A 218 -12.63 7.91 -2.32
N GLY A 219 -12.99 9.00 -1.66
CA GLY A 219 -13.13 10.32 -2.27
C GLY A 219 -11.83 10.91 -2.86
N ARG A 220 -10.68 10.30 -2.56
CA ARG A 220 -9.35 10.74 -3.03
C ARG A 220 -8.86 10.00 -4.29
N LEU A 221 -9.59 8.98 -4.75
CA LEU A 221 -9.07 8.01 -5.72
C LEU A 221 -9.16 8.46 -7.18
N ASN A 222 -9.66 9.62 -7.49
CA ASN A 222 -9.75 10.12 -8.85
C ASN A 222 -8.58 11.03 -9.25
N ILE A 223 -7.74 11.42 -8.29
CA ILE A 223 -6.54 12.22 -8.53
C ILE A 223 -5.35 11.56 -7.82
N GLU A 224 -4.25 11.43 -8.52
CA GLU A 224 -2.97 11.00 -7.95
C GLU A 224 -1.85 11.85 -8.54
N LEU A 225 -1.05 12.45 -7.68
CA LEU A 225 0.11 13.27 -8.03
C LEU A 225 1.39 12.73 -7.39
N ASP A 226 1.29 11.65 -6.61
CA ASP A 226 2.44 11.03 -5.97
C ASP A 226 3.39 10.43 -6.99
N TYR A 227 4.66 10.84 -6.91
CA TYR A 227 5.71 10.40 -7.81
C TYR A 227 5.84 8.88 -7.88
N ASP A 228 5.85 8.20 -6.73
CA ASP A 228 6.02 6.75 -6.70
C ASP A 228 4.83 6.01 -7.32
N SER A 229 3.60 6.48 -7.09
CA SER A 229 2.41 5.89 -7.73
C SER A 229 2.44 6.08 -9.24
N LEU A 230 2.80 7.27 -9.72
CA LEU A 230 2.96 7.57 -11.14
C LEU A 230 4.18 6.86 -11.74
N HIS A 231 5.23 6.71 -10.97
CA HIS A 231 6.48 6.13 -11.42
C HIS A 231 6.35 4.67 -11.84
N TYR A 232 5.52 3.86 -11.15
CA TYR A 232 5.38 2.45 -11.48
C TYR A 232 3.95 1.89 -11.40
N GLY A 233 3.22 2.10 -10.31
CA GLY A 233 1.95 1.41 -10.07
C GLY A 233 0.86 1.74 -11.09
N LEU A 234 0.65 3.03 -11.38
CA LEU A 234 -0.37 3.52 -12.30
C LEU A 234 0.04 3.39 -13.77
N ARG A 235 1.34 3.29 -14.04
CA ARG A 235 1.91 3.27 -15.37
C ARG A 235 2.36 1.90 -15.85
N SER A 236 1.82 0.83 -15.28
CA SER A 236 2.19 -0.55 -15.63
C SER A 236 2.07 -0.85 -17.13
N ALA A 237 1.17 -0.15 -17.83
CA ALA A 237 1.06 -0.21 -19.29
C ALA A 237 2.29 0.31 -20.07
N PHE A 238 3.14 1.12 -19.42
CA PHE A 238 4.30 1.76 -20.05
C PHE A 238 5.63 1.33 -19.43
N VAL A 239 5.61 0.79 -18.21
CA VAL A 239 6.82 0.48 -17.44
C VAL A 239 7.02 -1.02 -17.17
N LEU A 240 6.02 -1.85 -17.47
CA LEU A 240 6.07 -3.29 -17.22
C LEU A 240 5.88 -4.14 -18.46
N ASP A 241 4.89 -3.81 -19.30
CA ASP A 241 4.50 -4.63 -20.46
C ASP A 241 3.94 -3.73 -21.58
N ASN A 242 4.66 -3.65 -22.67
CA ASN A 242 4.26 -2.84 -23.83
C ASN A 242 3.79 -3.69 -25.03
N GLY A 243 3.36 -4.92 -24.76
CA GLY A 243 2.77 -5.82 -25.75
C GLY A 243 3.47 -7.15 -25.94
N LYS A 244 4.71 -7.30 -25.43
CA LYS A 244 5.47 -8.57 -25.51
C LYS A 244 5.50 -9.35 -24.18
N GLY A 245 4.76 -8.88 -23.17
CA GLY A 245 4.71 -9.47 -21.85
C GLY A 245 5.68 -8.85 -20.85
N ILE A 246 5.57 -9.27 -19.59
CA ILE A 246 6.32 -8.68 -18.47
C ILE A 246 7.84 -8.91 -18.54
N TYR A 247 8.31 -9.77 -19.42
CA TYR A 247 9.74 -10.06 -19.62
C TYR A 247 10.38 -9.16 -20.68
N GLU A 248 9.61 -8.28 -21.29
CA GLU A 248 10.12 -7.29 -22.25
C GLU A 248 11.07 -6.31 -21.54
N ASN A 249 12.25 -6.10 -22.12
CA ASN A 249 13.16 -5.06 -21.64
C ASN A 249 12.74 -3.72 -22.25
N LEU A 250 12.21 -2.83 -21.43
CA LEU A 250 11.81 -1.48 -21.81
C LEU A 250 12.93 -0.46 -21.65
N GLY A 251 14.16 -0.89 -21.32
CA GLY A 251 15.32 -0.01 -21.19
C GLY A 251 15.30 0.88 -19.93
N MET A 252 14.40 0.62 -19.00
CA MET A 252 14.30 1.39 -17.77
C MET A 252 15.28 0.90 -16.72
N ILE A 253 16.02 1.83 -16.10
CA ILE A 253 17.17 1.50 -15.25
C ILE A 253 16.99 1.76 -13.77
N ASN A 254 16.01 2.58 -13.39
CA ASN A 254 15.78 2.79 -11.96
C ASN A 254 15.42 1.46 -11.27
N LEU A 255 15.90 1.27 -10.04
CA LEU A 255 15.65 0.04 -9.26
C LEU A 255 14.18 -0.34 -9.21
N VAL A 256 13.30 0.65 -9.07
CA VAL A 256 11.86 0.41 -8.95
C VAL A 256 11.26 -0.26 -10.19
N TYR A 257 11.84 -0.07 -11.37
CA TYR A 257 11.38 -0.74 -12.59
C TYR A 257 11.81 -2.21 -12.64
N THR A 258 12.90 -2.57 -11.96
CA THR A 258 13.44 -3.93 -11.93
C THR A 258 12.95 -4.77 -10.77
N TYR A 259 12.21 -4.20 -9.83
CA TYR A 259 11.58 -4.95 -8.74
C TYR A 259 10.64 -6.03 -9.27
N SER A 260 10.27 -6.96 -8.40
CA SER A 260 9.43 -8.11 -8.75
C SER A 260 8.04 -7.76 -9.31
N LYS A 261 7.52 -6.55 -9.05
CA LYS A 261 6.31 -6.01 -9.69
C LYS A 261 5.00 -6.78 -9.44
N GLY A 262 4.87 -7.45 -8.29
CA GLY A 262 3.70 -8.28 -8.03
C GLY A 262 2.38 -7.53 -7.97
N LEU A 263 2.34 -6.31 -7.38
CA LEU A 263 1.13 -5.47 -7.39
C LEU A 263 0.76 -5.06 -8.82
N GLU A 264 1.74 -4.61 -9.57
CA GLU A 264 1.55 -4.11 -10.94
C GLU A 264 1.05 -5.24 -11.84
N VAL A 265 1.58 -6.47 -11.70
CA VAL A 265 1.09 -7.65 -12.42
C VAL A 265 -0.35 -7.98 -12.05
N LEU A 266 -0.70 -7.89 -10.76
CA LEU A 266 -2.09 -8.07 -10.32
C LEU A 266 -3.01 -6.99 -10.90
N ALA A 267 -2.58 -5.74 -10.91
CA ALA A 267 -3.39 -4.61 -11.32
C ALA A 267 -3.43 -4.39 -12.85
N LEU A 268 -2.69 -5.17 -13.67
CA LEU A 268 -2.63 -5.01 -15.12
C LEU A 268 -4.01 -4.83 -15.80
N PRO A 269 -5.06 -5.61 -15.48
CA PRO A 269 -6.37 -5.41 -16.11
C PRO A 269 -7.02 -4.06 -15.79
N LEU A 270 -6.61 -3.42 -14.70
CA LEU A 270 -7.15 -2.15 -14.21
C LEU A 270 -6.35 -0.94 -14.70
N CYS A 271 -5.15 -1.15 -15.28
CA CYS A 271 -4.29 -0.09 -15.79
C CYS A 271 -4.78 0.46 -17.13
N GLY A 272 -4.29 1.65 -17.54
CA GLY A 272 -4.60 2.26 -18.84
C GLY A 272 -6.09 2.55 -19.04
N THR A 273 -6.85 2.76 -17.99
CA THR A 273 -8.25 3.20 -17.97
C THR A 273 -8.32 4.73 -18.08
N PRO A 274 -9.53 5.31 -18.28
CA PRO A 274 -9.68 6.76 -18.39
C PRO A 274 -9.18 7.53 -17.16
N THR A 275 -9.19 6.90 -15.98
CA THR A 275 -8.73 7.49 -14.72
C THR A 275 -7.81 6.52 -13.99
N TYR A 276 -6.99 7.02 -13.05
CA TYR A 276 -6.20 6.19 -12.15
C TYR A 276 -7.01 5.51 -11.04
N GLY A 277 -8.25 5.95 -10.87
CA GLY A 277 -9.14 5.47 -9.80
C GLY A 277 -9.34 3.97 -9.76
N PHE A 278 -9.19 3.24 -10.88
CA PHE A 278 -9.38 1.78 -10.91
C PHE A 278 -8.27 1.04 -10.14
N VAL A 279 -7.00 1.44 -10.32
CA VAL A 279 -5.86 0.84 -9.59
C VAL A 279 -5.87 1.29 -8.14
N LEU A 280 -6.14 2.58 -7.90
CA LEU A 280 -6.24 3.12 -6.54
C LEU A 280 -7.38 2.47 -5.75
N ALA A 281 -8.54 2.23 -6.39
CA ALA A 281 -9.66 1.50 -5.77
C ALA A 281 -9.30 0.04 -5.44
N PHE A 282 -8.44 -0.61 -6.23
CA PHE A 282 -7.93 -1.93 -5.88
C PHE A 282 -7.13 -1.89 -4.56
N SER A 283 -6.24 -0.91 -4.38
CA SER A 283 -5.51 -0.70 -3.12
C SER A 283 -6.46 -0.42 -1.95
N LEU A 284 -7.51 0.37 -2.15
CA LEU A 284 -8.54 0.62 -1.12
C LEU A 284 -9.28 -0.67 -0.70
N TRP A 285 -9.60 -1.57 -1.63
CA TRP A 285 -10.18 -2.86 -1.30
C TRP A 285 -9.23 -3.72 -0.47
N MET A 286 -7.91 -3.67 -0.76
CA MET A 286 -6.90 -4.36 0.08
C MET A 286 -6.85 -3.77 1.49
N ALA A 287 -6.94 -2.44 1.63
CA ALA A 287 -7.02 -1.78 2.93
C ALA A 287 -8.30 -2.17 3.70
N ALA A 288 -9.44 -2.22 3.04
CA ALA A 288 -10.69 -2.71 3.65
C ALA A 288 -10.54 -4.16 4.13
N ALA A 289 -9.85 -5.01 3.37
CA ALA A 289 -9.54 -6.37 3.78
C ALA A 289 -8.62 -6.43 5.01
N VAL A 290 -7.63 -5.52 5.13
CA VAL A 290 -6.80 -5.36 6.34
C VAL A 290 -7.67 -5.10 7.56
N LEU A 291 -8.62 -4.17 7.47
CA LEU A 291 -9.51 -3.83 8.58
C LEU A 291 -10.43 -5.00 8.97
N VAL A 292 -10.99 -5.71 7.99
CA VAL A 292 -11.82 -6.92 8.22
C VAL A 292 -11.00 -8.02 8.88
N LEU A 293 -9.78 -8.25 8.42
CA LEU A 293 -8.89 -9.26 8.96
C LEU A 293 -8.51 -8.95 10.41
N ALA A 294 -8.14 -7.70 10.71
CA ALA A 294 -7.84 -7.24 12.07
C ALA A 294 -9.04 -7.38 13.01
N ALA A 295 -10.24 -6.99 12.54
CA ALA A 295 -11.48 -7.18 13.28
C ALA A 295 -11.74 -8.67 13.60
N SER A 296 -11.49 -9.55 12.64
CA SER A 296 -11.63 -11.00 12.81
C SER A 296 -10.62 -11.57 13.81
N MET A 297 -9.35 -11.19 13.69
CA MET A 297 -8.27 -11.67 14.57
C MET A 297 -8.52 -11.32 16.05
N VAL A 298 -8.86 -10.06 16.31
CA VAL A 298 -9.16 -9.61 17.68
C VAL A 298 -10.52 -10.13 18.14
N GLY A 299 -11.51 -10.09 17.24
CA GLY A 299 -12.88 -10.52 17.53
C GLY A 299 -13.00 -11.99 17.95
N ARG A 300 -12.20 -12.88 17.38
CA ARG A 300 -12.15 -14.31 17.79
C ARG A 300 -11.66 -14.51 19.22
N CYS A 301 -10.76 -13.66 19.68
CA CYS A 301 -10.16 -13.79 21.02
C CYS A 301 -10.92 -13.00 22.08
N ARG A 302 -11.56 -11.90 21.70
CA ARG A 302 -12.10 -10.87 22.61
C ARG A 302 -13.52 -10.43 22.32
N GLY A 303 -14.20 -11.07 21.38
CA GLY A 303 -15.53 -10.70 20.94
C GLY A 303 -15.56 -9.61 19.86
N LEU A 304 -16.67 -9.57 19.11
CA LEU A 304 -16.81 -8.73 17.91
C LEU A 304 -16.63 -7.23 18.22
N GLY A 305 -17.02 -6.75 19.41
CA GLY A 305 -16.86 -5.34 19.80
C GLY A 305 -15.41 -4.90 19.85
N MET A 306 -14.53 -5.71 20.44
CA MET A 306 -13.09 -5.45 20.46
C MET A 306 -12.48 -5.59 19.07
N GLY A 307 -12.99 -6.52 18.25
CA GLY A 307 -12.58 -6.62 16.85
C GLY A 307 -12.90 -5.36 16.06
N LEU A 308 -14.11 -4.83 16.17
CA LEU A 308 -14.49 -3.57 15.53
C LEU A 308 -13.67 -2.38 16.07
N PHE A 309 -13.37 -2.38 17.38
CA PHE A 309 -12.53 -1.35 17.96
C PHE A 309 -11.10 -1.38 17.39
N ALA A 310 -10.51 -2.57 17.22
CA ALA A 310 -9.21 -2.72 16.55
C ALA A 310 -9.23 -2.18 15.11
N ALA A 311 -10.24 -2.53 14.32
CA ALA A 311 -10.40 -2.01 12.97
C ALA A 311 -10.59 -0.48 12.96
N ALA A 312 -11.36 0.07 13.89
CA ALA A 312 -11.54 1.52 14.01
C ALA A 312 -10.23 2.23 14.37
N VAL A 313 -9.42 1.67 15.28
CA VAL A 313 -8.08 2.20 15.58
C VAL A 313 -7.19 2.18 14.33
N LEU A 314 -7.10 1.05 13.64
CA LEU A 314 -6.28 0.96 12.41
C LEU A 314 -6.75 1.90 11.32
N SER A 315 -8.07 2.09 11.17
CA SER A 315 -8.63 3.04 10.19
C SER A 315 -8.36 4.52 10.52
N SER A 316 -7.89 4.83 11.73
CA SER A 316 -7.48 6.18 12.13
C SER A 316 -5.98 6.42 12.02
N ILE A 317 -5.17 5.39 11.70
CA ILE A 317 -3.72 5.54 11.55
C ILE A 317 -3.40 6.09 10.16
N PRO A 318 -2.80 7.30 10.07
CA PRO A 318 -2.51 7.95 8.79
C PRO A 318 -1.66 7.08 7.86
N GLY A 319 -0.59 6.47 8.38
CA GLY A 319 0.32 5.63 7.59
C GLY A 319 -0.35 4.42 6.95
N ILE A 320 -1.43 3.87 7.54
CA ILE A 320 -2.19 2.76 6.94
C ILE A 320 -3.20 3.30 5.92
N MET A 321 -4.00 4.30 6.30
CA MET A 321 -5.11 4.73 5.46
C MET A 321 -4.67 5.61 4.29
N ASN A 322 -3.60 6.40 4.44
CA ASN A 322 -3.07 7.16 3.31
C ASN A 322 -2.41 6.25 2.26
N MET A 323 -1.76 5.15 2.68
CA MET A 323 -1.28 4.13 1.74
C MET A 323 -2.41 3.43 0.99
N ALA A 324 -3.62 3.39 1.54
CA ALA A 324 -4.79 2.82 0.86
C ALA A 324 -5.22 3.59 -0.40
N ALA A 325 -4.86 4.86 -0.49
CA ALA A 325 -5.18 5.73 -1.63
C ALA A 325 -4.01 5.88 -2.61
N THR A 326 -2.99 5.02 -2.55
CA THR A 326 -1.84 5.01 -3.45
C THR A 326 -1.76 3.74 -4.29
N ALA A 327 -1.01 3.78 -5.38
CA ALA A 327 -0.68 2.59 -6.18
C ALA A 327 0.63 1.92 -5.75
N LYS A 328 1.04 2.12 -4.50
CA LYS A 328 2.21 1.48 -3.89
C LYS A 328 1.88 0.09 -3.37
N SER A 329 2.87 -0.78 -3.37
CA SER A 329 2.71 -2.17 -2.90
C SER A 329 2.61 -2.34 -1.38
N ASP A 330 2.65 -1.23 -0.62
CA ASP A 330 2.69 -1.25 0.84
C ASP A 330 1.45 -1.90 1.47
N ILE A 331 0.25 -1.50 1.02
CA ILE A 331 -0.99 -1.96 1.63
C ILE A 331 -1.30 -3.44 1.30
N ILE A 332 -1.02 -3.89 0.09
CA ILE A 332 -1.18 -5.31 -0.27
C ILE A 332 -0.15 -6.18 0.47
N THR A 333 1.06 -5.66 0.66
CA THR A 333 2.10 -6.31 1.46
C THR A 333 1.65 -6.44 2.91
N LEU A 334 1.14 -5.37 3.51
CA LEU A 334 0.59 -5.39 4.87
C LEU A 334 -0.53 -6.42 4.99
N LEU A 335 -1.47 -6.47 4.04
CA LEU A 335 -2.56 -7.45 4.05
C LEU A 335 -2.00 -8.88 4.08
N HIS A 336 -1.05 -9.20 3.20
CA HIS A 336 -0.47 -10.54 3.13
C HIS A 336 0.36 -10.86 4.39
N GLN A 337 1.11 -9.91 4.94
CA GLN A 337 1.82 -10.08 6.21
C GLN A 337 0.86 -10.36 7.38
N LEU A 338 -0.28 -9.68 7.44
CA LEU A 338 -1.31 -9.96 8.44
C LEU A 338 -2.01 -11.31 8.19
N ILE A 339 -2.17 -11.73 6.95
CA ILE A 339 -2.66 -13.08 6.61
C ILE A 339 -1.67 -14.14 7.09
N ILE A 340 -0.35 -13.95 6.89
CA ILE A 340 0.70 -14.83 7.43
C ILE A 340 0.54 -14.93 8.96
N TYR A 341 0.51 -13.79 9.64
CA TYR A 341 0.35 -13.75 11.10
C TYR A 341 -0.92 -14.46 11.55
N TYR A 342 -2.04 -14.25 10.86
CA TYR A 342 -3.31 -14.90 11.16
C TYR A 342 -3.23 -16.43 11.03
N PHE A 343 -2.69 -16.92 9.92
CA PHE A 343 -2.56 -18.38 9.70
C PHE A 343 -1.58 -19.01 10.67
N LEU A 344 -0.50 -18.34 11.03
CA LEU A 344 0.43 -18.80 12.06
C LEU A 344 -0.27 -18.91 13.42
N CYS A 345 -1.09 -17.92 13.78
CA CYS A 345 -1.90 -18.00 14.98
C CYS A 345 -2.85 -19.22 14.97
N GLN A 346 -3.45 -19.55 13.82
CA GLN A 346 -4.28 -20.76 13.67
C GLN A 346 -3.43 -22.05 13.80
N ALA A 347 -2.24 -22.07 13.23
CA ALA A 347 -1.32 -23.21 13.37
C ALA A 347 -0.94 -23.46 14.84
N PHE A 348 -0.74 -22.39 15.63
CA PHE A 348 -0.51 -22.50 17.08
C PHE A 348 -1.73 -23.04 17.84
N GLU A 349 -2.97 -22.82 17.34
CA GLU A 349 -4.18 -23.36 17.98
C GLU A 349 -4.33 -24.87 17.78
N THR A 350 -4.05 -25.33 16.57
CA THR A 350 -4.43 -26.67 16.11
C THR A 350 -3.35 -27.72 16.33
N GLY A 351 -2.10 -27.35 16.53
CA GLY A 351 -0.92 -28.21 16.45
C GLY A 351 -0.53 -29.04 17.69
N LYS A 352 -1.37 -29.32 18.71
CA LYS A 352 -0.98 -30.18 19.85
C LYS A 352 -0.88 -31.65 19.44
N LYS A 353 0.31 -32.27 19.59
CA LYS A 353 0.61 -33.65 19.19
C LYS A 353 -0.10 -34.71 20.03
N ASP A 354 -0.48 -34.40 21.27
CA ASP A 354 -0.81 -35.44 22.29
C ASP A 354 -2.29 -35.76 22.47
N GLU A 355 -3.19 -35.09 21.79
CA GLU A 355 -4.61 -35.37 21.91
C GLU A 355 -5.15 -36.03 20.63
N LYS A 356 -5.11 -37.32 20.58
CA LYS A 356 -5.73 -38.19 19.56
C LYS A 356 -7.25 -38.23 19.77
N GLY A 357 -7.99 -37.25 19.23
CA GLY A 357 -9.45 -37.28 19.18
C GLY A 357 -9.96 -37.37 17.73
N PRO A 358 -11.03 -38.16 17.44
CA PRO A 358 -11.64 -38.17 16.12
C PRO A 358 -12.25 -36.79 15.82
N GLY A 359 -11.69 -36.06 14.83
CA GLY A 359 -12.20 -34.75 14.37
C GLY A 359 -11.24 -33.59 14.51
N ARG A 360 -9.99 -33.80 14.96
CA ARG A 360 -9.01 -32.73 15.14
C ARG A 360 -8.35 -32.34 13.81
N GLN A 361 -8.33 -31.06 13.53
CA GLN A 361 -7.66 -30.53 12.35
C GLN A 361 -6.15 -30.44 12.55
N SER A 362 -5.38 -30.86 11.56
CA SER A 362 -3.92 -30.67 11.52
C SER A 362 -3.57 -29.20 11.40
N GLY A 363 -2.49 -28.74 12.05
CA GLY A 363 -1.94 -27.38 11.88
C GLY A 363 -1.26 -27.17 10.52
N THR A 364 -0.96 -28.26 9.80
CA THR A 364 -0.25 -28.25 8.51
C THR A 364 -0.89 -27.34 7.45
N PRO A 365 -2.22 -27.33 7.24
CA PRO A 365 -2.84 -26.45 6.26
C PRO A 365 -2.56 -24.98 6.48
N TRP A 366 -2.70 -24.56 7.72
CA TRP A 366 -2.47 -23.17 8.11
C TRP A 366 -1.02 -22.76 7.90
N LEU A 367 -0.08 -23.65 8.23
CA LEU A 367 1.34 -23.42 8.02
C LEU A 367 1.68 -23.31 6.52
N LEU A 368 1.15 -24.21 5.69
CA LEU A 368 1.39 -24.18 4.25
C LEU A 368 0.80 -22.93 3.60
N MET A 369 -0.40 -22.51 4.03
CA MET A 369 -0.96 -21.22 3.57
C MET A 369 -0.15 -20.02 4.04
N ALA A 370 0.41 -20.05 5.26
CA ALA A 370 1.32 -19.02 5.71
C ALA A 370 2.60 -18.97 4.87
N ILE A 371 3.17 -20.12 4.51
CA ILE A 371 4.34 -20.23 3.61
C ILE A 371 4.00 -19.70 2.21
N GLY A 372 2.87 -20.11 1.63
CA GLY A 372 2.43 -19.61 0.32
C GLY A 372 2.22 -18.10 0.30
N THR A 373 1.62 -17.55 1.37
CA THR A 373 1.43 -16.11 1.53
C THR A 373 2.78 -15.38 1.69
N TYR A 374 3.71 -15.97 2.47
CA TYR A 374 5.07 -15.46 2.62
C TYR A 374 5.80 -15.37 1.27
N LEU A 375 5.72 -16.42 0.45
CA LEU A 375 6.29 -16.40 -0.89
C LEU A 375 5.74 -15.23 -1.72
N LEU A 376 4.43 -14.98 -1.70
CA LEU A 376 3.85 -13.85 -2.44
C LEU A 376 4.34 -12.48 -1.95
N THR A 377 4.58 -12.30 -0.64
CA THR A 377 5.11 -11.02 -0.13
C THR A 377 6.47 -10.68 -0.74
N MET A 378 7.25 -11.69 -1.10
CA MET A 378 8.54 -11.52 -1.80
C MET A 378 8.38 -11.02 -3.23
N GLY A 379 7.22 -11.24 -3.84
CA GLY A 379 6.88 -10.72 -5.16
C GLY A 379 6.34 -9.29 -5.14
N TYR A 380 5.88 -8.77 -3.99
CA TYR A 380 5.29 -7.42 -3.94
C TYR A 380 6.30 -6.31 -3.69
N LYS A 381 7.19 -6.48 -2.71
CA LYS A 381 8.13 -5.43 -2.31
C LYS A 381 9.43 -6.02 -1.77
N PRO A 382 10.61 -5.58 -2.24
CA PRO A 382 11.89 -6.11 -1.75
C PRO A 382 12.10 -5.90 -0.24
N THR A 383 11.67 -4.76 0.29
CA THR A 383 11.79 -4.46 1.73
C THR A 383 10.88 -5.34 2.60
N ALA A 384 9.80 -5.89 2.04
CA ALA A 384 8.95 -6.86 2.72
C ALA A 384 9.70 -8.14 3.11
N LEU A 385 10.78 -8.46 2.38
CA LEU A 385 11.64 -9.61 2.67
C LEU A 385 12.10 -9.61 4.14
N VAL A 386 12.57 -8.47 4.65
CA VAL A 386 13.09 -8.35 6.02
C VAL A 386 12.00 -8.65 7.05
N PHE A 387 10.88 -7.93 7.01
CA PHE A 387 9.82 -8.07 8.00
C PHE A 387 9.02 -9.38 7.84
N SER A 388 8.77 -9.84 6.62
CA SER A 388 8.10 -11.12 6.38
C SER A 388 8.97 -12.30 6.80
N THR A 389 10.30 -12.23 6.60
CA THR A 389 11.25 -13.26 7.04
C THR A 389 11.38 -13.26 8.56
N ALA A 390 11.42 -12.10 9.21
CA ALA A 390 11.41 -11.98 10.66
C ALA A 390 10.12 -12.61 11.25
N LEU A 391 8.96 -12.31 10.66
CA LEU A 391 7.68 -12.90 11.04
C LEU A 391 7.68 -14.43 10.91
N GLY A 392 8.10 -14.94 9.75
CA GLY A 392 8.18 -16.39 9.49
C GLY A 392 9.23 -17.09 10.34
N GLY A 393 10.40 -16.48 10.53
CA GLY A 393 11.50 -17.01 11.35
C GLY A 393 11.14 -17.14 12.83
N VAL A 394 10.55 -16.08 13.41
CA VAL A 394 10.04 -16.10 14.79
C VAL A 394 8.96 -17.17 14.93
N ALA A 395 8.03 -17.25 13.99
CA ALA A 395 6.99 -18.26 14.02
C ALA A 395 7.55 -19.68 13.95
N LEU A 396 8.48 -19.94 13.03
CA LEU A 396 9.14 -21.24 12.90
C LEU A 396 9.85 -21.64 14.20
N LEU A 397 10.62 -20.72 14.78
CA LEU A 397 11.28 -20.94 16.06
C LEU A 397 10.27 -21.27 17.17
N CYS A 398 9.20 -20.49 17.29
CA CYS A 398 8.16 -20.72 18.29
C CYS A 398 7.42 -22.06 18.05
N LEU A 399 7.15 -22.45 16.80
CA LEU A 399 6.53 -23.74 16.47
C LEU A 399 7.42 -24.91 16.82
N ILE A 400 8.74 -24.80 16.59
CA ILE A 400 9.73 -25.80 16.99
C ILE A 400 9.79 -25.91 18.52
N LEU A 401 9.99 -24.80 19.22
CA LEU A 401 10.10 -24.77 20.69
C LEU A 401 8.84 -25.27 21.40
N THR A 402 7.68 -25.08 20.79
CA THR A 402 6.39 -25.55 21.36
C THR A 402 5.97 -26.95 20.87
N GLY A 403 6.78 -27.60 20.04
CA GLY A 403 6.49 -28.94 19.48
C GLY A 403 5.26 -28.97 18.57
N ARG A 404 4.91 -27.87 17.93
CA ARG A 404 3.69 -27.73 17.11
C ARG A 404 3.95 -27.73 15.62
N LEU A 405 5.19 -27.84 15.21
CA LEU A 405 5.54 -27.92 13.80
C LEU A 405 5.04 -29.27 13.22
N THR A 406 4.09 -29.19 12.30
CA THR A 406 3.53 -30.36 11.59
C THR A 406 3.52 -30.08 10.08
N LEU A 407 4.12 -30.97 9.28
CA LEU A 407 4.24 -30.86 7.82
C LEU A 407 3.70 -32.09 7.09
N GLY A 408 2.91 -32.93 7.79
CA GLY A 408 2.53 -34.29 7.35
C GLY A 408 1.50 -34.38 6.23
N ASP A 409 0.88 -33.28 5.79
CA ASP A 409 -0.13 -33.34 4.72
C ASP A 409 0.51 -33.20 3.34
N LYS A 410 0.71 -34.30 2.64
CA LYS A 410 1.30 -34.34 1.29
C LYS A 410 0.47 -33.56 0.26
N ARG A 411 -0.87 -33.54 0.37
CA ARG A 411 -1.74 -32.87 -0.58
C ARG A 411 -1.70 -31.35 -0.39
N GLY A 412 -1.49 -30.88 0.83
CA GLY A 412 -1.39 -29.47 1.14
C GLY A 412 -0.23 -28.78 0.41
N TRP A 413 0.86 -29.48 0.16
CA TRP A 413 2.00 -28.93 -0.58
C TRP A 413 1.64 -28.46 -2.00
N LEU A 414 0.58 -29.03 -2.62
CA LEU A 414 0.11 -28.59 -3.93
C LEU A 414 -0.37 -27.14 -3.92
N LEU A 415 -0.80 -26.60 -2.77
CA LEU A 415 -1.19 -25.20 -2.65
C LEU A 415 -0.02 -24.21 -2.82
N LEU A 416 1.21 -24.67 -2.61
CA LEU A 416 2.41 -23.85 -2.80
C LEU A 416 2.79 -23.70 -4.28
N VAL A 417 2.26 -24.53 -5.18
CA VAL A 417 2.63 -24.52 -6.62
C VAL A 417 2.39 -23.15 -7.23
N PHE A 418 1.22 -22.54 -7.00
CA PHE A 418 0.93 -21.23 -7.55
C PHE A 418 1.74 -20.11 -6.89
N PRO A 419 1.83 -19.98 -5.55
CA PRO A 419 2.69 -18.96 -4.93
C PRO A 419 4.16 -19.10 -5.31
N ALA A 420 4.70 -20.30 -5.34
CA ALA A 420 6.08 -20.54 -5.74
C ALA A 420 6.31 -20.22 -7.22
N GLY A 421 5.38 -20.64 -8.10
CA GLY A 421 5.43 -20.33 -9.52
C GLY A 421 5.34 -18.82 -9.80
N ALA A 422 4.47 -18.10 -9.08
CA ALA A 422 4.35 -16.65 -9.19
C ALA A 422 5.66 -15.94 -8.83
N VAL A 423 6.24 -16.29 -7.68
CA VAL A 423 7.50 -15.67 -7.24
C VAL A 423 8.65 -16.05 -8.16
N ALA A 424 8.75 -17.32 -8.57
CA ALA A 424 9.77 -17.75 -9.51
C ALA A 424 9.68 -16.98 -10.84
N GLY A 425 8.48 -16.79 -11.38
CA GLY A 425 8.27 -16.01 -12.60
C GLY A 425 8.65 -14.54 -12.45
N LEU A 426 8.27 -13.92 -11.33
CA LEU A 426 8.62 -12.52 -11.06
C LEU A 426 10.13 -12.33 -10.82
N TRP A 427 10.78 -13.24 -10.09
CA TRP A 427 12.23 -13.18 -9.88
C TRP A 427 13.01 -13.51 -11.16
N TYR A 428 12.48 -14.38 -12.01
CA TYR A 428 13.04 -14.63 -13.33
C TYR A 428 13.05 -13.36 -14.19
N ARG A 429 11.99 -12.53 -14.10
CA ARG A 429 11.98 -11.21 -14.75
C ARG A 429 13.13 -10.33 -14.26
N THR A 430 13.28 -10.19 -12.94
CA THR A 430 14.36 -9.39 -12.36
C THR A 430 15.73 -9.90 -12.79
N TRP A 431 15.93 -11.22 -12.77
CA TRP A 431 17.18 -11.85 -13.23
C TRP A 431 17.41 -11.62 -14.73
N LEU A 432 16.37 -11.74 -15.55
CA LEU A 432 16.46 -11.53 -16.99
C LEU A 432 16.92 -10.11 -17.32
N LEU A 433 16.41 -9.11 -16.60
CA LEU A 433 16.74 -7.70 -16.82
C LEU A 433 18.12 -7.32 -16.24
N THR A 434 18.46 -7.82 -15.06
CA THR A 434 19.59 -7.29 -14.28
C THR A 434 20.72 -8.28 -14.05
N GLY A 435 20.51 -9.57 -14.30
CA GLY A 435 21.42 -10.64 -13.89
C GLY A 435 21.31 -11.00 -12.38
N VAL A 436 20.52 -10.30 -11.59
CA VAL A 436 20.33 -10.53 -10.14
C VAL A 436 18.94 -11.11 -9.89
N PRO A 437 18.81 -12.28 -9.23
CA PRO A 437 17.54 -13.03 -9.25
C PRO A 437 16.42 -12.43 -8.39
N VAL A 438 16.72 -11.73 -7.31
CA VAL A 438 15.71 -11.28 -6.33
C VAL A 438 15.39 -9.81 -6.48
N THR A 439 16.41 -8.99 -6.45
CA THR A 439 16.32 -7.53 -6.60
C THR A 439 17.67 -6.96 -6.97
N SER A 440 17.69 -6.00 -7.87
CA SER A 440 18.90 -5.28 -8.28
C SER A 440 19.56 -4.46 -7.14
N ILE A 441 18.89 -4.28 -5.99
CA ILE A 441 19.52 -3.72 -4.78
C ILE A 441 20.75 -4.54 -4.37
N PHE A 442 20.78 -5.84 -4.61
CA PHE A 442 21.89 -6.71 -4.29
C PHE A 442 22.97 -6.77 -5.37
N ALA A 443 22.89 -5.97 -6.44
CA ALA A 443 23.85 -6.01 -7.55
C ALA A 443 25.30 -5.91 -7.07
N GLY A 444 25.63 -4.91 -6.25
CA GLY A 444 27.00 -4.74 -5.72
C GLY A 444 27.50 -5.90 -4.83
N PHE A 445 26.59 -6.61 -4.14
CA PHE A 445 26.94 -7.82 -3.42
C PHE A 445 27.19 -8.98 -4.40
N CYS A 446 26.32 -9.13 -5.39
CA CYS A 446 26.41 -10.17 -6.41
C CYS A 446 27.72 -10.05 -7.20
N GLU A 447 28.12 -8.83 -7.58
CA GLU A 447 29.41 -8.58 -8.24
C GLU A 447 30.61 -9.02 -7.39
N LYS A 448 30.60 -8.72 -6.09
CA LYS A 448 31.67 -9.12 -5.16
C LYS A 448 31.84 -10.63 -5.04
N ILE A 449 30.77 -11.41 -5.21
CA ILE A 449 30.83 -12.89 -5.20
C ILE A 449 31.02 -13.49 -6.60
N GLY A 450 31.31 -12.66 -7.63
CA GLY A 450 31.57 -13.11 -8.98
C GLY A 450 30.32 -13.42 -9.82
N TRP A 451 29.15 -12.89 -9.43
CA TRP A 451 27.91 -13.08 -10.21
C TRP A 451 27.89 -12.12 -11.41
N ALA A 452 27.43 -12.60 -12.54
CA ALA A 452 27.33 -11.81 -13.77
C ALA A 452 26.15 -10.81 -13.71
N VAL A 453 26.37 -9.65 -13.16
CA VAL A 453 25.41 -8.53 -13.21
C VAL A 453 25.44 -7.91 -14.61
N LYS A 454 24.26 -7.58 -15.14
CA LYS A 454 24.13 -7.03 -16.49
C LYS A 454 24.24 -5.50 -16.48
N TYR A 455 24.76 -4.95 -17.59
CA TYR A 455 24.68 -3.53 -17.88
C TYR A 455 23.20 -3.07 -17.94
N PRO A 456 22.86 -1.88 -17.45
CA PRO A 456 23.67 -0.87 -16.78
C PRO A 456 23.65 -0.97 -15.23
N PHE A 457 23.38 -2.15 -14.67
CA PHE A 457 23.30 -2.38 -13.23
C PHE A 457 24.67 -2.67 -12.58
N THR A 458 25.70 -2.84 -13.39
CA THR A 458 27.12 -2.90 -12.99
C THR A 458 27.63 -1.53 -12.56
N PHE A 459 28.65 -1.50 -11.70
CA PHE A 459 29.34 -0.26 -11.26
C PHE A 459 28.40 0.82 -10.71
N ARG A 460 27.35 0.40 -10.04
CA ARG A 460 26.32 1.30 -9.57
C ARG A 460 26.79 2.20 -8.44
N HIS A 461 26.70 3.50 -8.64
CA HIS A 461 26.87 4.50 -7.59
C HIS A 461 25.49 5.01 -7.15
N VAL A 462 25.11 4.69 -5.92
CA VAL A 462 23.89 5.23 -5.29
C VAL A 462 24.21 6.54 -4.61
N ILE A 463 23.54 7.62 -5.01
CA ILE A 463 23.65 8.91 -4.32
C ILE A 463 22.94 8.80 -2.96
N GLY A 464 23.56 9.36 -1.90
CA GLY A 464 22.97 9.38 -0.56
C GLY A 464 23.16 8.09 0.24
N ASP A 465 24.24 7.37 -0.03
CA ASP A 465 24.56 6.15 0.72
C ASP A 465 24.76 6.44 2.22
N ALA A 466 23.97 5.77 3.05
CA ALA A 466 24.12 5.82 4.50
C ALA A 466 25.49 5.32 4.99
N SER A 467 26.25 4.61 4.15
CA SER A 467 27.61 4.18 4.45
C SER A 467 28.58 5.35 4.67
N LEU A 468 28.30 6.51 4.08
CA LEU A 468 29.10 7.72 4.22
C LEU A 468 28.93 8.42 5.57
N LEU A 469 27.90 8.08 6.34
CA LEU A 469 27.63 8.67 7.64
C LEU A 469 28.50 8.05 8.73
N THR A 470 28.99 8.88 9.63
CA THR A 470 29.67 8.44 10.86
C THR A 470 28.68 7.70 11.79
N VAL A 471 29.21 6.92 12.71
CA VAL A 471 28.40 6.20 13.72
C VAL A 471 27.59 7.19 14.57
N GLU A 472 28.16 8.34 14.92
CA GLU A 472 27.52 9.38 15.70
C GLU A 472 26.33 9.99 14.94
N GLU A 473 26.50 10.32 13.67
CA GLU A 473 25.43 10.81 12.80
C GLU A 473 24.31 9.79 12.63
N LYS A 474 24.65 8.51 12.48
CA LYS A 474 23.65 7.41 12.41
C LYS A 474 22.86 7.29 13.72
N LEU A 475 23.53 7.38 14.88
CA LEU A 475 22.84 7.33 16.18
C LEU A 475 21.98 8.56 16.43
N ALA A 476 22.46 9.75 16.09
CA ALA A 476 21.68 10.99 16.18
C ALA A 476 20.42 10.92 15.28
N ARG A 477 20.57 10.44 14.05
CA ARG A 477 19.46 10.22 13.13
C ARG A 477 18.46 9.19 13.69
N LEU A 478 18.98 8.05 14.19
CA LEU A 478 18.14 7.01 14.81
C LEU A 478 17.32 7.60 15.95
N GLY A 479 17.94 8.34 16.86
CA GLY A 479 17.24 8.98 17.99
C GLY A 479 16.15 9.95 17.53
N ARG A 480 16.48 10.82 16.55
CA ARG A 480 15.51 11.75 15.97
C ARG A 480 14.35 11.01 15.31
N ARG A 481 14.61 10.04 14.44
CA ARG A 481 13.57 9.29 13.73
C ARG A 481 12.69 8.45 14.65
N LEU A 482 13.24 7.83 15.68
CA LEU A 482 12.44 7.13 16.71
C LEU A 482 11.56 8.11 17.48
N GLY A 483 12.08 9.29 17.82
CA GLY A 483 11.28 10.35 18.46
C GLY A 483 10.14 10.82 17.57
N GLU A 484 10.39 11.08 16.29
CA GLU A 484 9.39 11.45 15.30
C GLU A 484 8.34 10.34 15.13
N MET A 485 8.77 9.09 14.98
CA MET A 485 7.90 7.93 14.80
C MET A 485 6.96 7.68 15.98
N LEU A 486 7.45 7.83 17.20
CA LEU A 486 6.73 7.41 18.39
C LEU A 486 6.03 8.56 19.12
N LEU A 487 6.59 9.77 19.06
CA LEU A 487 6.20 10.84 19.96
C LEU A 487 5.72 12.11 19.26
N ALA A 488 6.43 12.56 18.24
CA ALA A 488 6.13 13.83 17.61
C ALA A 488 6.53 13.82 16.14
N PRO A 489 5.58 13.65 15.24
CA PRO A 489 5.82 13.75 13.80
C PRO A 489 6.07 15.21 13.41
N VAL A 490 7.15 15.81 13.92
CA VAL A 490 7.56 17.18 13.59
C VAL A 490 8.94 17.09 12.96
N SER A 491 9.00 17.16 11.65
CA SER A 491 10.25 17.43 10.94
C SER A 491 10.05 18.63 10.04
N GLU A 492 11.17 19.24 9.62
CA GLU A 492 11.19 20.25 8.58
C GLU A 492 10.64 19.69 7.27
N ASP A 493 10.71 18.37 7.10
CA ASP A 493 10.21 17.60 5.96
C ASP A 493 8.88 16.94 6.33
N MET A 494 7.86 17.77 6.46
CA MET A 494 6.53 17.34 6.89
C MET A 494 5.86 16.32 5.99
N ASP A 495 6.20 16.35 4.72
CA ASP A 495 5.48 15.64 3.68
C ASP A 495 5.53 14.13 3.85
N HIS A 496 6.61 13.60 4.41
CA HIS A 496 6.77 12.15 4.60
C HIS A 496 6.53 11.67 6.04
N VAL A 497 6.73 12.53 7.03
CA VAL A 497 6.75 12.11 8.44
C VAL A 497 5.35 12.00 9.04
N ILE A 498 4.51 13.02 8.91
CA ILE A 498 3.20 13.05 9.55
C ILE A 498 2.25 12.02 8.99
N ILE A 499 2.33 11.77 7.70
CA ILE A 499 1.37 10.99 6.95
C ILE A 499 1.65 9.50 7.05
N ALA A 500 2.92 9.14 7.00
CA ALA A 500 3.34 7.75 6.96
C ALA A 500 3.39 7.09 8.34
N TRP A 501 3.25 7.84 9.43
CA TRP A 501 3.55 7.32 10.76
C TRP A 501 2.29 7.01 11.57
N GLY A 502 2.48 6.18 12.58
CA GLY A 502 1.39 5.75 13.46
C GLY A 502 0.96 6.81 14.47
N THR A 503 1.69 7.93 14.56
CA THR A 503 1.54 8.98 15.58
C THR A 503 1.65 8.43 17.03
N CYS A 504 1.38 9.27 18.03
CA CYS A 504 1.38 8.83 19.43
C CYS A 504 0.40 7.68 19.74
N LEU A 505 -0.53 7.36 18.83
CA LEU A 505 -1.45 6.25 19.02
C LEU A 505 -0.72 4.90 19.07
N VAL A 506 0.27 4.71 18.19
CA VAL A 506 1.11 3.49 18.21
C VAL A 506 1.92 3.41 19.50
N THR A 507 2.45 4.53 19.97
CA THR A 507 3.17 4.59 21.26
C THR A 507 2.26 4.20 22.43
N LEU A 508 1.03 4.70 22.44
CA LEU A 508 0.06 4.30 23.45
C LEU A 508 -0.20 2.79 23.43
N PHE A 509 -0.38 2.22 22.24
CA PHE A 509 -0.57 0.78 22.10
C PHE A 509 0.68 -0.02 22.46
N LEU A 510 1.88 0.51 22.23
CA LEU A 510 3.12 -0.11 22.69
C LEU A 510 3.18 -0.16 24.23
N PHE A 511 2.78 0.91 24.92
CA PHE A 511 2.64 0.89 26.39
C PHE A 511 1.59 -0.12 26.87
N ILE A 512 0.43 -0.18 26.21
CA ILE A 512 -0.61 -1.17 26.53
C ILE A 512 -0.06 -2.59 26.31
N TRP A 513 0.73 -2.80 25.25
CA TRP A 513 1.37 -4.08 24.96
C TRP A 513 2.36 -4.46 26.07
N ILE A 514 3.29 -3.57 26.43
CA ILE A 514 4.29 -3.80 27.49
C ILE A 514 3.58 -4.13 28.80
N TRP A 515 2.58 -3.34 29.16
CA TRP A 515 1.78 -3.56 30.37
C TRP A 515 1.08 -4.93 30.37
N SER A 516 0.48 -5.30 29.24
CA SER A 516 -0.19 -6.58 29.08
C SER A 516 0.80 -7.75 29.10
N ALA A 517 1.97 -7.58 28.49
CA ALA A 517 3.05 -8.56 28.49
C ALA A 517 3.59 -8.84 29.89
N VAL A 518 3.81 -7.78 30.70
CA VAL A 518 4.28 -7.91 32.09
C VAL A 518 3.24 -8.62 32.97
N LYS A 519 1.95 -8.31 32.75
CA LYS A 519 0.85 -8.91 33.54
C LYS A 519 0.35 -10.25 33.02
N SER A 520 0.75 -10.68 31.86
CA SER A 520 0.30 -11.96 31.29
C SER A 520 0.73 -13.12 32.17
N ARG A 521 -0.25 -13.84 32.72
CA ARG A 521 -0.05 -15.08 33.47
C ARG A 521 0.02 -16.31 32.56
N ASP A 522 -0.46 -16.17 31.34
CA ASP A 522 -0.59 -17.27 30.38
C ASP A 522 0.59 -17.29 29.37
N ARG A 523 1.81 -17.07 29.88
CA ARG A 523 3.03 -17.12 29.06
C ARG A 523 3.31 -18.49 28.44
N ARG A 524 2.66 -19.55 28.97
CA ARG A 524 2.74 -20.90 28.43
C ARG A 524 1.83 -21.13 27.22
N ASN A 525 0.88 -20.21 26.97
CA ASN A 525 0.07 -20.26 25.79
C ASN A 525 0.94 -19.91 24.57
N PRO A 526 1.07 -20.83 23.59
CA PRO A 526 1.98 -20.62 22.45
C PRO A 526 1.73 -19.37 21.62
N ARG A 527 0.47 -18.90 21.56
CA ARG A 527 0.13 -17.64 20.87
C ARG A 527 0.63 -16.43 21.62
N VAL A 528 0.42 -16.42 22.94
CA VAL A 528 0.91 -15.33 23.79
C VAL A 528 2.43 -15.31 23.74
N PHE A 529 3.08 -16.48 23.79
CA PHE A 529 4.51 -16.62 23.63
C PHE A 529 4.99 -16.09 22.27
N PHE A 530 4.29 -16.42 21.19
CA PHE A 530 4.59 -15.92 19.85
C PHE A 530 4.51 -14.38 19.80
N ASP A 531 3.42 -13.77 20.30
CA ASP A 531 3.26 -12.32 20.34
C ASP A 531 4.34 -11.63 21.22
N LEU A 532 4.74 -12.26 22.34
CA LEU A 532 5.79 -11.76 23.23
C LEU A 532 7.19 -11.75 22.58
N VAL A 533 7.45 -12.65 21.66
CA VAL A 533 8.72 -12.69 20.90
C VAL A 533 8.64 -11.81 19.65
N LEU A 534 7.52 -11.86 18.93
CA LEU A 534 7.37 -11.20 17.64
C LEU A 534 7.46 -9.67 17.73
N VAL A 535 6.71 -9.05 18.65
CA VAL A 535 6.66 -7.57 18.71
C VAL A 535 8.03 -6.96 19.03
N PRO A 536 8.82 -7.48 20.00
CA PRO A 536 10.20 -6.99 20.19
C PRO A 536 11.10 -7.21 18.97
N VAL A 537 11.01 -8.36 18.29
CA VAL A 537 11.81 -8.61 17.08
C VAL A 537 11.44 -7.62 15.97
N MET A 538 10.15 -7.32 15.80
CA MET A 538 9.72 -6.30 14.84
C MET A 538 10.21 -4.89 15.23
N ALA A 539 10.19 -4.54 16.51
CA ALA A 539 10.72 -3.27 17.00
C ALA A 539 12.24 -3.16 16.72
N LEU A 540 13.00 -4.24 16.98
CA LEU A 540 14.42 -4.30 16.63
C LEU A 540 14.66 -4.19 15.12
N GLY A 541 13.78 -4.80 14.30
CA GLY A 541 13.81 -4.66 12.84
C GLY A 541 13.60 -3.20 12.40
N CYS A 542 12.67 -2.47 13.02
CA CYS A 542 12.47 -1.04 12.77
C CYS A 542 13.73 -0.22 13.14
N ILE A 543 14.29 -0.47 14.32
CA ILE A 543 15.52 0.19 14.80
C ILE A 543 16.69 -0.08 13.83
N ALA A 544 16.89 -1.34 13.44
CA ALA A 544 17.94 -1.72 12.50
C ALA A 544 17.74 -1.06 11.13
N SER A 545 16.51 -1.00 10.62
CA SER A 545 16.20 -0.34 9.35
C SER A 545 16.51 1.16 9.40
N ILE A 546 16.11 1.86 10.46
CA ILE A 546 16.41 3.30 10.62
C ILE A 546 17.91 3.55 10.74
N TYR A 547 18.63 2.66 11.42
CA TYR A 547 20.07 2.79 11.60
C TYR A 547 20.87 2.56 10.29
N THR A 548 20.42 1.59 9.48
CA THR A 548 21.17 1.16 8.28
C THR A 548 20.82 1.96 7.03
N LEU A 549 19.58 2.45 6.90
CA LEU A 549 19.11 3.17 5.73
C LEU A 549 19.23 4.69 5.92
N SER A 550 19.58 5.42 4.86
CA SER A 550 19.75 6.88 4.92
C SER A 550 18.40 7.60 5.04
N GLN A 551 17.39 7.10 4.35
CA GLN A 551 16.03 7.62 4.37
C GLN A 551 15.09 6.45 4.60
N VAL A 552 14.25 6.55 5.64
CA VAL A 552 13.25 5.52 5.96
C VAL A 552 11.94 6.22 6.28
N ASP A 553 10.99 6.03 5.39
CA ASP A 553 9.65 6.56 5.55
C ASP A 553 8.79 5.64 6.44
N GLY A 554 7.80 6.18 7.10
CA GLY A 554 6.97 5.42 8.03
C GLY A 554 6.15 4.29 7.38
N ASN A 555 5.96 4.31 6.05
CA ASN A 555 5.32 3.23 5.31
C ASN A 555 6.06 1.88 5.42
N TYR A 556 7.36 1.89 5.70
CA TYR A 556 8.13 0.66 5.99
C TYR A 556 7.72 0.00 7.31
N PHE A 557 7.08 0.72 8.23
CA PHE A 557 6.76 0.26 9.59
C PHE A 557 5.28 -0.03 9.83
N ILE A 558 4.42 0.03 8.79
CA ILE A 558 2.97 -0.17 8.93
C ILE A 558 2.61 -1.56 9.47
N LEU A 559 3.42 -2.60 9.19
CA LEU A 559 3.25 -3.90 9.81
C LEU A 559 3.46 -3.84 11.33
N PHE A 560 4.51 -3.15 11.78
CA PHE A 560 4.77 -2.97 13.21
C PHE A 560 3.61 -2.25 13.89
N TYR A 561 3.09 -1.19 13.28
CA TYR A 561 1.92 -0.47 13.81
C TYR A 561 0.70 -1.37 13.96
N ALA A 562 0.38 -2.13 12.92
CA ALA A 562 -0.76 -3.04 12.95
C ALA A 562 -0.57 -4.16 13.99
N LEU A 563 0.62 -4.76 14.06
CA LEU A 563 0.92 -5.83 15.02
C LEU A 563 0.86 -5.34 16.47
N VAL A 564 1.40 -4.16 16.77
CA VAL A 564 1.34 -3.59 18.13
C VAL A 564 -0.12 -3.40 18.56
N VAL A 565 -0.97 -2.86 17.69
CA VAL A 565 -2.40 -2.66 17.97
C VAL A 565 -3.11 -4.02 18.17
N ILE A 566 -2.98 -4.93 17.21
CA ILE A 566 -3.68 -6.21 17.23
C ILE A 566 -3.21 -7.08 18.41
N SER A 567 -1.90 -7.19 18.62
CA SER A 567 -1.33 -8.00 19.70
C SER A 567 -1.68 -7.42 21.07
N SER A 568 -1.62 -6.08 21.26
CA SER A 568 -2.04 -5.42 22.50
C SER A 568 -3.48 -5.76 22.86
N MET A 569 -4.39 -5.66 21.90
CA MET A 569 -5.80 -5.93 22.14
C MET A 569 -6.09 -7.41 22.38
N ARG A 570 -5.34 -8.31 21.75
CA ARG A 570 -5.44 -9.75 22.00
C ARG A 570 -4.96 -10.14 23.40
N MET A 571 -3.89 -9.51 23.91
CA MET A 571 -3.30 -9.80 25.21
C MET A 571 -3.99 -9.09 26.36
N ALA A 572 -4.63 -7.95 26.14
CA ALA A 572 -5.25 -7.10 27.17
C ALA A 572 -6.46 -7.75 27.86
N GLY A 573 -6.25 -8.90 28.48
CA GLY A 573 -7.26 -9.57 29.33
C GLY A 573 -7.66 -8.70 30.51
N GLY A 574 -8.89 -8.20 30.51
CA GLY A 574 -9.46 -7.43 31.63
C GLY A 574 -9.52 -5.91 31.45
N ILE A 575 -8.80 -5.32 30.47
CA ILE A 575 -8.91 -3.88 30.19
C ILE A 575 -10.07 -3.59 29.21
N GLY A 576 -10.38 -4.53 28.31
CA GLY A 576 -11.34 -4.33 27.22
C GLY A 576 -12.73 -4.93 27.42
N GLU A 577 -12.86 -6.08 28.10
CA GLU A 577 -14.16 -6.75 28.25
C GLU A 577 -15.17 -5.92 29.07
N ALA A 578 -14.68 -5.20 30.05
CA ALA A 578 -15.52 -4.37 30.89
C ALA A 578 -15.83 -2.98 30.28
N GLY A 579 -15.03 -2.48 29.33
CA GLY A 579 -15.20 -1.14 28.76
C GLY A 579 -16.08 -1.10 27.51
N VAL A 580 -16.02 -2.11 26.65
CA VAL A 580 -16.73 -2.10 25.36
C VAL A 580 -18.09 -2.82 25.43
N GLU A 581 -18.19 -3.91 26.19
CA GLU A 581 -19.48 -4.61 26.38
C GLU A 581 -20.46 -3.82 27.24
N LYS A 582 -19.94 -3.00 28.17
CA LYS A 582 -20.73 -2.21 29.12
C LYS A 582 -20.60 -0.69 28.93
N ALA A 583 -20.38 -0.21 27.72
CA ALA A 583 -20.61 1.21 27.39
C ALA A 583 -22.10 1.63 27.52
N GLY A 584 -22.95 0.74 27.99
CA GLY A 584 -24.12 1.05 28.81
C GLY A 584 -23.67 1.26 30.24
N ILE A 585 -23.59 2.48 30.61
CA ILE A 585 -23.18 3.22 31.80
C ILE A 585 -23.51 2.59 33.20
N GLU A 586 -24.08 1.41 33.32
CA GLU A 586 -24.52 0.82 34.57
C GLU A 586 -24.12 -0.65 34.68
N GLU A 587 -22.93 -0.93 35.12
CA GLU A 587 -22.62 -2.00 36.07
C GLU A 587 -21.13 -2.11 36.39
N ALA A 588 -20.81 -2.07 37.64
CA ALA A 588 -19.52 -2.02 38.26
C ALA A 588 -18.59 -3.19 37.92
N GLY A 589 -17.51 -2.93 37.13
CA GLY A 589 -16.48 -3.95 36.88
C GLY A 589 -15.24 -3.48 36.13
N ALA A 590 -15.34 -2.57 35.18
CA ALA A 590 -14.18 -1.93 34.59
C ALA A 590 -13.69 -0.85 35.55
N GLY A 591 -12.52 -1.05 36.13
CA GLY A 591 -11.93 -0.04 36.99
C GLY A 591 -11.79 1.29 36.24
N LYS A 592 -11.81 2.42 36.97
CA LYS A 592 -11.65 3.77 36.42
C LYS A 592 -10.51 3.88 35.38
N ALA A 593 -9.45 3.08 35.58
CA ALA A 593 -8.30 3.01 34.66
C ALA A 593 -8.64 2.44 33.27
N GLY A 594 -9.49 1.42 33.18
CA GLY A 594 -9.88 0.86 31.86
C GLY A 594 -10.75 1.83 31.07
N ARG A 595 -11.65 2.60 31.74
CA ARG A 595 -12.43 3.66 31.08
C ARG A 595 -11.53 4.79 30.60
N LEU A 596 -10.58 5.21 31.43
CA LEU A 596 -9.61 6.25 31.06
C LEU A 596 -8.78 5.82 29.85
N CYS A 597 -8.30 4.58 29.83
CA CYS A 597 -7.57 4.02 28.69
C CYS A 597 -8.40 4.08 27.39
N CYS A 598 -9.65 3.61 27.41
CA CYS A 598 -10.53 3.68 26.25
C CYS A 598 -10.80 5.12 25.80
N LEU A 599 -11.04 6.04 26.73
CA LEU A 599 -11.24 7.46 26.42
C LEU A 599 -9.99 8.08 25.79
N THR A 600 -8.80 7.76 26.31
CA THR A 600 -7.53 8.21 25.75
C THR A 600 -7.35 7.69 24.33
N VAL A 601 -7.58 6.40 24.07
CA VAL A 601 -7.51 5.84 22.71
C VAL A 601 -8.49 6.54 21.77
N ILE A 602 -9.73 6.77 22.18
CA ILE A 602 -10.74 7.48 21.37
C ILE A 602 -10.29 8.91 21.09
N LEU A 603 -9.74 9.62 22.08
CA LEU A 603 -9.19 10.97 21.87
C LEU A 603 -8.09 10.96 20.81
N PHE A 604 -7.15 10.02 20.89
CA PHE A 604 -6.09 9.86 19.88
C PHE A 604 -6.64 9.54 18.49
N MET A 605 -7.64 8.67 18.39
CA MET A 605 -8.31 8.38 17.12
C MET A 605 -8.94 9.64 16.52
N VAL A 606 -9.68 10.42 17.35
CA VAL A 606 -10.29 11.67 16.90
C VAL A 606 -9.23 12.66 16.43
N CYS A 607 -8.13 12.78 17.14
CA CYS A 607 -7.01 13.63 16.76
C CYS A 607 -6.35 13.17 15.43
N ASN A 608 -6.30 11.87 15.15
CA ASN A 608 -5.74 11.36 13.90
C ASN A 608 -6.66 11.60 12.69
N VAL A 609 -7.98 11.75 12.89
CA VAL A 609 -8.93 11.94 11.78
C VAL A 609 -8.55 13.11 10.86
N PRO A 610 -8.29 14.34 11.35
CA PRO A 610 -7.86 15.42 10.48
C PRO A 610 -6.62 15.08 9.67
N ILE A 611 -5.59 14.52 10.29
CA ILE A 611 -4.35 14.13 9.61
C ILE A 611 -4.65 13.08 8.52
N THR A 612 -5.42 12.04 8.85
CA THR A 612 -5.74 10.97 7.90
C THR A 612 -6.64 11.45 6.75
N CYS A 613 -7.52 12.42 6.99
CA CYS A 613 -8.47 12.90 6.00
C CYS A 613 -7.93 14.09 5.17
N LEU A 614 -7.13 14.98 5.76
CA LEU A 614 -6.71 16.23 5.14
C LEU A 614 -5.42 16.09 4.32
N THR A 615 -4.56 15.14 4.66
CA THR A 615 -3.25 14.99 4.04
C THR A 615 -3.19 13.79 3.09
N SER A 616 -2.46 13.91 1.98
CA SER A 616 -2.10 12.78 1.13
C SER A 616 -0.84 12.08 1.65
N TRP A 617 -0.40 11.03 0.97
CA TRP A 617 0.92 10.43 1.22
C TRP A 617 2.05 11.47 1.14
N ALA A 618 1.99 12.39 0.18
CA ALA A 618 3.02 13.40 -0.05
C ALA A 618 2.83 14.69 0.76
N GLY A 619 1.92 14.73 1.74
CA GLY A 619 1.66 15.94 2.56
C GLY A 619 0.80 17.01 1.90
N ASN A 620 0.61 16.92 0.61
CA ASN A 620 -0.26 17.81 -0.11
C ASN A 620 -1.71 17.62 0.34
N PRO A 621 -2.58 18.65 0.26
CA PRO A 621 -4.01 18.47 0.46
C PRO A 621 -4.52 17.41 -0.52
N GLY A 622 -4.48 16.15 -0.10
CA GLY A 622 -4.84 15.00 -0.92
C GLY A 622 -6.32 14.77 -1.00
N PHE A 623 -7.12 15.75 -0.59
CA PHE A 623 -8.55 15.67 -0.62
C PHE A 623 -9.12 16.84 -1.42
N THR A 624 -9.72 16.51 -2.52
CA THR A 624 -10.47 17.48 -3.31
C THR A 624 -11.92 17.40 -2.89
N PRO A 625 -12.49 18.46 -2.29
CA PRO A 625 -13.85 18.43 -1.81
C PRO A 625 -14.83 18.25 -2.96
N ILE A 626 -15.96 17.62 -2.69
CA ILE A 626 -17.05 17.59 -3.64
C ILE A 626 -17.47 19.01 -3.96
N SER A 627 -17.42 19.35 -5.22
CA SER A 627 -18.15 20.47 -5.75
C SER A 627 -19.02 19.98 -6.88
N LEU A 628 -20.32 20.05 -6.72
CA LEU A 628 -21.27 19.79 -7.81
C LEU A 628 -21.02 20.70 -9.01
N LYS A 629 -20.47 21.90 -8.75
CA LYS A 629 -20.08 22.89 -9.75
C LYS A 629 -18.87 22.45 -10.55
N HIS A 630 -17.94 21.68 -9.95
CA HIS A 630 -16.69 21.24 -10.55
C HIS A 630 -16.66 19.73 -10.82
N ARG A 631 -17.80 19.10 -10.96
CA ARG A 631 -17.95 17.64 -11.09
C ARG A 631 -17.07 16.98 -12.15
N GLY A 632 -16.73 17.67 -13.22
CA GLY A 632 -15.82 17.16 -14.25
C GLY A 632 -14.33 17.52 -14.01
N TYR A 633 -14.02 18.28 -12.99
CA TYR A 633 -12.67 18.78 -12.73
C TYR A 633 -11.76 17.69 -12.14
N TYR A 634 -12.32 16.78 -11.35
CA TYR A 634 -11.58 15.74 -10.64
C TYR A 634 -11.35 14.45 -11.44
N ASP A 635 -11.67 14.46 -12.74
CA ASP A 635 -11.24 13.40 -13.64
C ASP A 635 -9.73 13.56 -13.88
N HIS A 636 -8.94 12.65 -13.35
CA HIS A 636 -7.48 12.69 -13.42
C HIS A 636 -6.96 12.84 -14.86
N ARG A 637 -7.56 12.12 -15.82
CA ARG A 637 -7.18 12.23 -17.23
C ARG A 637 -7.41 13.64 -17.76
N ARG A 638 -8.53 14.26 -17.40
CA ARG A 638 -8.85 15.62 -17.81
C ARG A 638 -7.86 16.60 -17.20
N GLU A 639 -7.52 16.43 -15.94
CA GLU A 639 -6.56 17.28 -15.24
C GLU A 639 -5.16 17.15 -15.83
N ALA A 640 -4.71 15.93 -16.12
CA ALA A 640 -3.44 15.69 -16.82
C ALA A 640 -3.43 16.30 -18.23
N LEU A 641 -4.55 16.29 -18.95
CA LEU A 641 -4.69 16.94 -20.24
C LEU A 641 -4.65 18.47 -20.11
N VAL A 642 -5.30 19.04 -19.10
CA VAL A 642 -5.26 20.49 -18.83
C VAL A 642 -3.83 20.93 -18.50
N ARG A 643 -3.15 20.22 -17.59
CA ARG A 643 -1.75 20.53 -17.25
C ARG A 643 -0.82 20.46 -18.46
N ARG A 644 -0.93 19.40 -19.28
CA ARG A 644 -0.13 19.29 -20.51
C ARG A 644 -0.41 20.43 -21.51
N ARG A 645 -1.65 20.87 -21.61
CA ARG A 645 -2.03 22.00 -22.44
C ARG A 645 -1.46 23.30 -21.88
N GLU A 646 -1.63 23.56 -20.60
CA GLU A 646 -1.15 24.77 -19.92
C GLU A 646 0.37 24.89 -19.92
N LYS A 647 1.07 23.78 -19.94
CA LYS A 647 2.54 23.72 -20.02
C LYS A 647 3.09 23.58 -21.45
N GLY A 648 2.24 23.61 -22.46
CA GLY A 648 2.67 23.46 -23.84
C GLY A 648 3.12 22.06 -24.27
N TYR A 649 2.85 21.02 -23.47
CA TYR A 649 3.27 19.65 -23.80
C TYR A 649 2.44 19.00 -24.90
N GLN A 650 1.24 19.48 -25.17
CA GLN A 650 0.27 18.77 -26.00
C GLN A 650 0.75 18.62 -27.45
N ALA A 651 1.33 19.65 -28.06
CA ALA A 651 1.83 19.59 -29.42
C ALA A 651 3.08 18.71 -29.51
N LEU A 652 4.01 18.87 -28.58
CA LEU A 652 5.25 18.09 -28.54
C LEU A 652 4.99 16.60 -28.30
N ALA A 653 4.12 16.27 -27.34
CA ALA A 653 3.78 14.89 -26.99
C ALA A 653 2.78 14.24 -27.96
N GLY A 654 2.18 14.99 -28.87
CA GLY A 654 1.18 14.48 -29.83
C GLY A 654 1.73 13.44 -30.81
N SER A 655 3.03 13.44 -31.05
CA SER A 655 3.73 12.46 -31.87
C SER A 655 4.07 11.16 -31.12
N PHE A 656 3.98 11.13 -29.78
CA PHE A 656 4.36 9.96 -28.98
C PHE A 656 3.25 8.91 -28.99
N THR A 657 3.64 7.69 -29.26
CA THR A 657 2.78 6.51 -29.12
C THR A 657 3.01 5.84 -27.76
N PRO A 658 2.14 4.96 -27.29
CA PRO A 658 2.38 4.18 -26.08
C PRO A 658 3.69 3.35 -26.10
N ARG A 659 4.26 3.09 -27.27
CA ARG A 659 5.50 2.33 -27.44
C ARG A 659 6.73 3.20 -27.58
N THR A 660 6.57 4.49 -27.84
CA THR A 660 7.67 5.44 -27.93
C THR A 660 8.46 5.47 -26.64
N ARG A 661 9.79 5.45 -26.73
CA ARG A 661 10.69 5.49 -25.58
C ARG A 661 11.29 6.87 -25.43
N VAL A 662 11.07 7.49 -24.28
CA VAL A 662 11.43 8.88 -24.01
C VAL A 662 12.28 8.95 -22.76
N VAL A 663 13.39 9.69 -22.82
CA VAL A 663 14.08 10.21 -21.65
C VAL A 663 13.61 11.65 -21.43
N ALA A 664 13.02 11.93 -20.28
CA ALA A 664 12.45 13.22 -19.98
C ALA A 664 13.29 13.99 -18.95
N PHE A 665 13.65 15.22 -19.32
CA PHE A 665 14.30 16.19 -18.43
C PHE A 665 13.21 17.13 -17.92
N GLY A 666 12.74 16.89 -16.71
CA GLY A 666 11.63 17.69 -16.21
C GLY A 666 11.26 17.38 -14.77
N THR A 667 10.31 18.15 -14.25
CA THR A 667 9.84 18.07 -12.88
C THR A 667 8.76 16.99 -12.74
N HIS A 668 8.90 16.14 -11.75
CA HIS A 668 7.89 15.15 -11.41
C HIS A 668 6.65 15.80 -10.74
N PRO A 669 5.49 15.21 -10.92
CA PRO A 669 5.12 14.04 -11.72
C PRO A 669 4.82 14.36 -13.20
N ASP A 670 4.88 15.62 -13.60
CA ASP A 670 4.36 16.11 -14.89
C ASP A 670 4.92 15.38 -16.12
N VAL A 671 6.25 15.18 -16.15
CA VAL A 671 6.87 14.45 -17.29
C VAL A 671 6.53 12.97 -17.30
N LEU A 672 6.21 12.36 -16.15
CA LEU A 672 5.80 10.96 -16.09
C LEU A 672 4.39 10.73 -16.64
N GLU A 673 3.58 11.76 -16.80
CA GLU A 673 2.23 11.65 -17.37
C GLU A 673 2.21 11.68 -18.91
N LEU A 674 3.36 11.76 -19.57
CA LEU A 674 3.43 11.60 -21.02
C LEU A 674 2.88 10.21 -21.43
N PRO A 675 2.13 10.13 -22.55
CA PRO A 675 1.39 8.92 -22.93
C PRO A 675 2.28 7.85 -23.60
N CYS A 676 3.47 7.62 -23.05
CA CYS A 676 4.48 6.73 -23.62
C CYS A 676 5.37 6.12 -22.53
N SER A 677 6.33 5.28 -22.92
CA SER A 677 7.35 4.74 -22.03
C SER A 677 8.37 5.82 -21.70
N VAL A 678 8.20 6.46 -20.52
CA VAL A 678 9.06 7.56 -20.06
C VAL A 678 9.86 7.12 -18.87
N GLN A 679 11.16 7.38 -18.89
CA GLN A 679 11.98 7.50 -17.69
C GLN A 679 12.54 8.92 -17.61
N SER A 680 12.59 9.45 -16.39
CA SER A 680 13.11 10.80 -16.21
C SER A 680 14.63 10.81 -16.08
N TYR A 681 15.26 11.95 -16.34
CA TYR A 681 16.67 12.15 -16.03
C TYR A 681 17.00 11.85 -14.56
N TYR A 682 16.05 12.13 -13.66
CA TYR A 682 16.18 11.76 -12.25
C TYR A 682 16.16 10.25 -12.01
N ASP A 683 15.48 9.46 -12.84
CA ASP A 683 15.56 7.99 -12.78
C ASP A 683 16.97 7.49 -13.07
N VAL A 684 17.73 8.23 -13.87
CA VAL A 684 19.13 7.91 -14.18
C VAL A 684 20.07 8.39 -13.09
N THR A 685 19.89 9.60 -12.56
CA THR A 685 20.86 10.28 -11.68
C THR A 685 20.51 10.22 -10.20
N GLY A 686 19.24 10.01 -9.86
CA GLY A 686 18.73 10.04 -8.50
C GLY A 686 18.87 8.73 -7.72
N SER A 687 18.20 8.69 -6.58
CA SER A 687 18.13 7.50 -5.74
C SER A 687 17.50 6.33 -6.52
N GLY A 688 18.24 5.26 -6.64
CA GLY A 688 17.80 4.12 -7.44
C GLY A 688 18.30 4.10 -8.89
N GLY A 689 18.86 5.19 -9.39
CA GLY A 689 19.51 5.29 -10.69
C GLY A 689 20.99 4.84 -10.71
N ASN A 690 21.71 5.25 -11.71
CA ASN A 690 23.15 5.04 -11.83
C ASN A 690 23.82 6.32 -12.35
N VAL A 691 24.25 7.18 -11.44
CA VAL A 691 24.88 8.47 -11.76
C VAL A 691 26.16 8.32 -12.61
N TYR A 692 26.75 7.12 -12.65
CA TYR A 692 27.94 6.87 -13.48
C TYR A 692 27.65 7.07 -14.96
N LEU A 693 26.44 6.78 -15.41
CA LEU A 693 25.99 6.88 -16.80
C LEU A 693 26.02 8.31 -17.36
N VAL A 694 26.00 9.32 -16.49
CA VAL A 694 26.03 10.74 -16.90
C VAL A 694 27.39 11.41 -16.69
N LYS A 695 28.43 10.66 -16.26
CA LYS A 695 29.77 11.23 -16.04
C LYS A 695 30.47 11.66 -17.32
N ARG A 696 30.22 10.94 -18.41
CA ARG A 696 30.76 11.24 -19.75
C ARG A 696 29.63 11.11 -20.76
N LEU A 697 29.65 11.90 -21.82
CA LEU A 697 28.66 11.85 -22.89
C LEU A 697 28.58 10.42 -23.48
N ALA A 698 29.71 9.83 -23.83
CA ALA A 698 29.76 8.46 -24.38
C ALA A 698 29.08 7.39 -23.50
N TYR A 699 29.11 7.53 -22.15
CA TYR A 699 28.38 6.62 -21.28
C TYR A 699 26.88 6.86 -21.31
N PHE A 700 26.48 8.11 -21.50
CA PHE A 700 25.08 8.46 -21.62
C PHE A 700 24.51 7.99 -22.98
N GLU A 701 25.25 8.11 -24.04
CA GLU A 701 24.89 7.60 -25.37
C GLU A 701 24.78 6.07 -25.39
N GLU A 702 25.75 5.36 -24.77
CA GLU A 702 25.67 3.90 -24.57
C GLU A 702 24.39 3.51 -23.80
N PHE A 703 24.04 4.31 -22.79
CA PHE A 703 22.79 4.10 -22.07
C PHE A 703 21.55 4.37 -22.93
N LEU A 704 21.53 5.42 -23.73
CA LEU A 704 20.43 5.74 -24.65
C LEU A 704 20.22 4.62 -25.68
N GLU A 705 21.31 4.05 -26.21
CA GLU A 705 21.27 2.89 -27.09
C GLU A 705 20.68 1.67 -26.39
N TYR A 706 21.18 1.34 -25.19
CA TYR A 706 20.63 0.27 -24.35
C TYR A 706 19.13 0.46 -24.06
N ALA A 707 18.72 1.68 -23.73
CA ALA A 707 17.35 2.03 -23.45
C ALA A 707 16.47 2.03 -24.71
N GLY A 708 17.08 2.09 -25.89
CA GLY A 708 16.39 2.29 -27.16
C GLY A 708 15.61 3.59 -27.18
N THR A 709 16.20 4.66 -26.63
CA THR A 709 15.59 5.98 -26.50
C THR A 709 15.36 6.57 -27.88
N GLU A 710 14.12 6.93 -28.20
CA GLU A 710 13.74 7.51 -29.48
C GLU A 710 13.68 9.03 -29.43
N TYR A 711 13.27 9.59 -28.28
CA TYR A 711 13.10 11.02 -28.10
C TYR A 711 13.56 11.50 -26.73
N PHE A 712 14.03 12.75 -26.71
CA PHE A 712 14.10 13.57 -25.50
C PHE A 712 12.84 14.43 -25.39
N PHE A 713 12.44 14.66 -24.16
CA PHE A 713 11.48 15.70 -23.77
C PHE A 713 12.12 16.57 -22.69
N VAL A 714 12.29 17.85 -22.95
CA VAL A 714 12.95 18.79 -22.03
C VAL A 714 11.95 19.84 -21.58
N GLU A 715 11.61 19.86 -20.32
CA GLU A 715 10.70 20.83 -19.74
C GLU A 715 11.36 22.19 -19.61
N ALA A 716 10.63 23.25 -19.92
CA ALA A 716 11.08 24.63 -19.78
C ALA A 716 11.64 24.91 -18.36
N GLY A 717 12.80 25.54 -18.29
CA GLY A 717 13.47 25.91 -17.04
C GLY A 717 14.12 24.77 -16.25
N TYR A 718 13.97 23.50 -16.67
CA TYR A 718 14.54 22.37 -15.95
C TYR A 718 16.07 22.39 -15.96
N LEU A 719 16.69 22.67 -17.13
CA LEU A 719 18.13 22.63 -17.30
C LEU A 719 18.87 23.74 -16.52
N ALA A 720 18.23 24.84 -16.20
CA ALA A 720 18.81 25.91 -15.38
C ALA A 720 19.31 25.44 -14.00
N GLY A 721 18.73 24.37 -13.48
CA GLY A 721 19.16 23.72 -12.22
C GLY A 721 19.99 22.46 -12.39
N GLN A 722 20.34 22.09 -13.63
CA GLN A 722 20.97 20.80 -13.98
C GLN A 722 22.14 20.99 -14.95
N PRO A 723 23.28 21.60 -14.50
CA PRO A 723 24.37 21.99 -15.40
C PRO A 723 24.94 20.82 -16.22
N ARG A 724 25.01 19.61 -15.63
CA ARG A 724 25.49 18.44 -16.37
C ARG A 724 24.53 17.98 -17.47
N ALA A 725 23.23 18.07 -17.22
CA ALA A 725 22.24 17.76 -18.24
C ALA A 725 22.27 18.76 -19.39
N LEU A 726 22.47 20.06 -19.06
CA LEU A 726 22.62 21.12 -20.05
C LEU A 726 23.82 20.86 -20.94
N GLU A 727 25.01 20.67 -20.36
CA GLU A 727 26.24 20.37 -21.08
C GLU A 727 26.07 19.16 -22.04
N MET A 728 25.48 18.06 -21.56
CA MET A 728 25.25 16.89 -22.43
C MET A 728 24.28 17.18 -23.59
N ILE A 729 23.25 18.00 -23.37
CA ILE A 729 22.31 18.36 -24.44
C ILE A 729 23.00 19.25 -25.48
N GLU A 730 23.82 20.20 -25.04
CA GLU A 730 24.65 21.05 -25.93
C GLU A 730 25.60 20.19 -26.79
N ASP A 731 26.39 19.34 -26.12
CA ASP A 731 27.31 18.42 -26.78
C ASP A 731 26.57 17.56 -27.84
N MET A 732 25.40 16.99 -27.51
CA MET A 732 24.60 16.16 -28.42
C MET A 732 23.99 16.95 -29.59
N ILE A 733 23.68 18.24 -29.39
CA ILE A 733 23.25 19.12 -30.51
C ILE A 733 24.43 19.38 -31.43
N GLU A 734 25.62 19.71 -30.89
CA GLU A 734 26.83 19.96 -31.66
C GLU A 734 27.30 18.73 -32.45
N GLU A 735 27.24 17.55 -31.84
CA GLU A 735 27.62 16.28 -32.51
C GLU A 735 26.57 15.77 -33.51
N GLY A 736 25.35 16.34 -33.49
CA GLY A 736 24.23 15.90 -34.34
C GLY A 736 23.50 14.65 -33.83
N SER A 737 23.77 14.25 -32.57
CA SER A 737 23.06 13.15 -31.90
C SER A 737 21.60 13.49 -31.54
N LEU A 738 21.21 14.78 -31.59
CA LEU A 738 19.85 15.26 -31.50
C LEU A 738 19.39 15.88 -32.80
N THR A 739 18.31 15.34 -33.38
CA THR A 739 17.72 15.78 -34.64
C THR A 739 16.23 16.09 -34.48
N ASP A 740 15.61 16.67 -35.51
CA ASP A 740 14.17 17.00 -35.53
C ASP A 740 13.73 17.75 -34.25
N ILE A 741 14.55 18.74 -33.89
CA ILE A 741 14.34 19.52 -32.64
C ILE A 741 13.12 20.41 -32.82
N ARG A 742 12.21 20.37 -31.87
CA ARG A 742 10.98 21.17 -31.85
C ARG A 742 10.82 21.87 -30.52
N TYR A 743 10.33 23.09 -30.57
CA TYR A 743 10.09 23.92 -29.39
C TYR A 743 8.64 24.32 -29.28
N GLU A 744 8.11 24.31 -28.07
CA GLU A 744 6.78 24.87 -27.78
C GLU A 744 6.71 25.35 -26.31
N TRP A 745 6.39 26.62 -26.16
CA TRP A 745 6.31 27.31 -24.85
C TRP A 745 7.59 27.13 -24.02
N GLY A 746 8.74 27.22 -24.68
CA GLY A 746 10.04 27.03 -24.07
C GLY A 746 10.41 25.59 -23.68
N ASN A 747 9.52 24.60 -23.93
CA ASN A 747 9.90 23.19 -23.86
C ASN A 747 10.52 22.73 -25.19
N MET A 748 11.27 21.63 -25.14
CA MET A 748 11.91 21.05 -26.30
C MET A 748 11.59 19.57 -26.41
N THR A 749 11.41 19.08 -27.64
CA THR A 749 11.58 17.66 -27.98
C THR A 749 12.62 17.52 -29.06
N ALA A 750 13.40 16.45 -28.98
CA ALA A 750 14.39 16.11 -29.99
C ALA A 750 14.38 14.62 -30.26
N ARG A 751 14.59 14.21 -31.49
CA ARG A 751 14.79 12.81 -31.85
C ARG A 751 16.23 12.43 -31.53
N VAL A 752 16.45 11.30 -30.90
CA VAL A 752 17.77 10.76 -30.59
C VAL A 752 18.26 9.98 -31.82
N THR A 753 19.43 10.36 -32.39
CA THR A 753 20.04 9.77 -33.58
C THR A 753 21.55 9.67 -33.33
N LEU A 754 21.97 8.62 -32.58
CA LEU A 754 23.36 8.50 -32.10
C LEU A 754 24.40 8.41 -33.21
N ASP A 755 24.01 8.00 -34.44
CA ASP A 755 24.86 7.97 -35.64
C ASP A 755 24.64 9.22 -36.51
N GLY A 756 24.08 10.28 -35.98
CA GLY A 756 23.79 11.50 -36.71
C GLY A 756 25.07 12.19 -37.21
N ALA A 757 24.98 12.88 -38.33
CA ALA A 757 26.05 13.73 -38.77
C ALA A 757 26.00 15.09 -38.08
N ALA A 758 27.12 15.61 -37.64
CA ALA A 758 27.18 16.94 -37.08
C ALA A 758 26.58 17.98 -38.05
N PRO A 759 25.83 18.95 -37.56
CA PRO A 759 25.26 19.99 -38.39
C PRO A 759 26.38 20.81 -39.08
N GLU A 760 26.10 21.40 -40.23
CA GLU A 760 27.08 22.23 -40.96
C GLU A 760 27.59 23.41 -40.09
N HIS A 761 26.72 23.91 -39.20
CA HIS A 761 27.01 25.01 -38.29
C HIS A 761 26.60 24.65 -36.86
N PRO A 762 27.44 23.89 -36.11
CA PRO A 762 27.11 23.44 -34.73
C PRO A 762 26.82 24.60 -33.79
N GLU A 763 27.60 25.68 -33.84
CA GLU A 763 27.42 26.86 -33.00
C GLU A 763 26.05 27.54 -33.21
N GLN A 764 25.54 27.55 -34.46
CA GLN A 764 24.22 28.11 -34.73
C GLN A 764 23.09 27.22 -34.22
N ALA A 765 23.26 25.92 -34.23
CA ALA A 765 22.29 24.97 -33.66
C ALA A 765 22.15 25.14 -32.13
N VAL A 766 23.25 25.34 -31.43
CA VAL A 766 23.24 25.62 -29.99
C VAL A 766 22.68 27.04 -29.72
N GLU A 767 22.99 28.03 -30.57
CA GLU A 767 22.39 29.36 -30.42
C GLU A 767 20.87 29.32 -30.61
N GLU A 768 20.37 28.56 -31.60
CA GLU A 768 18.93 28.34 -31.81
C GLU A 768 18.29 27.66 -30.63
N PHE A 769 18.96 26.69 -30.00
CA PHE A 769 18.51 26.10 -28.76
C PHE A 769 18.32 27.14 -27.65
N TYR A 770 19.30 28.01 -27.41
CA TYR A 770 19.19 29.05 -26.39
C TYR A 770 18.15 30.14 -26.69
N GLN A 771 17.85 30.39 -27.97
CA GLN A 771 16.81 31.32 -28.34
C GLN A 771 15.39 30.78 -28.12
N ASN A 772 15.18 29.47 -28.24
CA ASN A 772 13.87 28.86 -28.25
C ASN A 772 13.54 28.08 -26.96
N TYR A 773 14.55 27.48 -26.30
CA TYR A 773 14.38 26.82 -25.01
C TYR A 773 14.39 27.84 -23.88
N SER A 774 13.41 27.75 -22.95
CA SER A 774 13.36 28.65 -21.80
C SER A 774 14.24 28.17 -20.67
N MET A 775 15.22 28.97 -20.28
CA MET A 775 16.02 28.78 -19.05
C MET A 775 15.31 29.31 -17.79
N GLU A 776 14.25 30.10 -17.93
CA GLU A 776 13.48 30.54 -16.80
C GLU A 776 12.77 29.34 -16.18
N ARG A 777 13.07 29.07 -14.90
CA ARG A 777 12.24 28.16 -14.13
C ARG A 777 10.82 28.71 -14.19
N VAL A 778 9.97 28.03 -14.94
CA VAL A 778 8.54 28.15 -14.71
C VAL A 778 8.37 27.69 -13.26
N THR A 779 8.38 28.66 -12.33
CA THR A 779 7.87 28.43 -10.98
C THR A 779 6.45 27.98 -11.24
N ALA A 780 6.29 26.66 -11.31
CA ALA A 780 4.98 26.07 -11.18
C ALA A 780 4.47 26.64 -9.85
N HIS A 781 3.73 27.72 -9.93
CA HIS A 781 2.81 28.04 -8.88
C HIS A 781 1.95 26.80 -8.79
N MET A 782 2.34 25.85 -7.92
CA MET A 782 1.42 24.93 -7.31
C MET A 782 0.49 25.81 -6.43
N THR A 783 -0.15 26.75 -7.05
CA THR A 783 -1.39 27.32 -6.55
C THR A 783 -2.40 26.22 -6.80
N HIS A 784 -2.46 25.31 -5.83
CA HIS A 784 -3.66 24.54 -5.66
C HIS A 784 -4.83 25.51 -5.58
N PRO A 785 -5.88 25.34 -6.42
CA PRO A 785 -7.09 26.10 -6.24
C PRO A 785 -7.70 25.82 -4.86
#